data_ae25ec6cd1419669ff313218da018f6e
#
_entry.id   ae25ec6cd1419669ff313218da018f6e
#
_cell.length_a   1.000
_cell.length_b   1.000
_cell.length_c   1.000
_cell.angle_alpha   90.00
_cell.angle_beta   90.00
_cell.angle_gamma   90.00
#
_symmetry.space_group_name_H-M   'P 1'
#
loop_
_entity.id
_entity.type
_entity.pdbx_description
1 polymer ?
#
loop_
_entity_poly.entity_id
_entity_poly.type
_entity_poly.pdbx_seq_one_letter_code
_entity_poly.pdbx_strand_id
1 'polypeptide(L)'
;MQKATRILGLLAVTLITGAQSGAAVPGAGTPETRVWLDSLDLSKLSQRRGAPRAGKSIRDLPITLGGVVHERGIGTRSISEFVIDLGDGATHFEAVVGIDDAVKNGVGSVTFDVWADDTRVAASGLMRPGDAPKKLSVDLTGARVLTLLVDDGGDTSNDDEVAWADAFIVPTPGAQRLPSPYLPPAEAPPALAAAATAAQPGLHGARVTGATPGRPFLYRIPATGSAPLTFSARGLPAGLVEQNGVIRGALKSAGNYKVTVTARNPHGAAVRDLRIEASADALARTPPMGWNSWNAWGPAVDAQKALAAAEWLDRSGLAAHGYQYVVIDDAWMGQRDANGNLSPNEKFPDMRALASAVHARGLKLGIYSSPGPRTCEDFPASYQHEAQDAATFADWGVDFLKYDWCSYEEIAKDHSLPELQKPYLVMHDALKRVDRDIVFSLCQYGFGDVWTWGADAGGNLWRSSGDLLDQWANLESVGFRQSGRERWTRPGHWNDTDMLVVGTLGWGPSLRPTRLTPNEQMLHLALWSLQAAPLFIGADLSKLDPLTLALLTNDDVLDVDQDPLGKAAHRVWSQGRLEIWARPLADGTAAVGLFNRGLAPNNITVPWNLIGRTGVQKVRDLWQRRDVGPARDSFTATVPRHGVVFIKVGTPNKNAQGNLSWYE
;
A
#
# COMPACT_ATOMS: atom_id res chain seq x y z
N MET A 1 -7.65 49.64 -60.08
CA MET A 1 -7.05 50.73 -60.86
C MET A 1 -5.58 50.82 -60.55
N GLN A 2 -4.80 50.75 -61.63
CA GLN A 2 -3.38 51.03 -61.87
C GLN A 2 -2.34 50.14 -61.11
N LYS A 3 -1.72 49.17 -61.77
CA LYS A 3 -0.69 49.15 -62.86
C LYS A 3 0.50 50.07 -62.54
N ALA A 4 1.70 49.54 -62.40
CA ALA A 4 2.74 49.18 -63.34
C ALA A 4 4.07 49.39 -62.60
N THR A 5 5.27 48.97 -62.91
CA THR A 5 5.91 48.35 -64.08
C THR A 5 7.32 47.93 -63.69
N ARG A 6 7.84 46.95 -64.36
CA ARG A 6 9.20 46.38 -64.35
C ARG A 6 10.31 47.40 -64.61
N ILE A 7 11.51 47.14 -64.03
CA ILE A 7 12.77 47.40 -64.75
C ILE A 7 13.76 46.25 -64.46
N LEU A 8 14.26 45.60 -65.53
CA LEU A 8 15.39 44.70 -65.60
C LEU A 8 16.70 45.49 -65.59
N GLY A 9 17.67 45.08 -64.80
CA GLY A 9 19.05 45.55 -64.94
C GLY A 9 20.00 44.35 -64.98
N LEU A 10 20.49 44.03 -66.15
CA LEU A 10 21.59 43.08 -66.40
C LEU A 10 22.91 43.79 -66.07
N LEU A 11 23.76 43.21 -65.22
CA LEU A 11 25.17 43.53 -65.13
C LEU A 11 26.01 42.24 -65.13
N ALA A 12 26.81 42.09 -66.17
CA ALA A 12 27.81 41.07 -66.30
C ALA A 12 29.00 41.37 -65.39
N VAL A 13 29.51 40.42 -64.63
CA VAL A 13 30.80 40.54 -63.95
C VAL A 13 31.66 39.31 -64.22
N THR A 14 32.83 39.61 -64.59
CA THR A 14 33.97 38.85 -65.04
C THR A 14 34.46 37.81 -64.02
N LEU A 15 34.75 36.60 -64.49
CA LEU A 15 35.49 35.57 -63.75
C LEU A 15 36.93 36.01 -63.50
N ILE A 16 37.35 35.99 -62.22
CA ILE A 16 38.75 35.96 -61.80
C ILE A 16 38.96 34.64 -61.08
N THR A 17 39.73 33.74 -61.69
CA THR A 17 40.21 32.48 -61.08
C THR A 17 41.36 32.77 -60.11
N GLY A 18 41.08 32.67 -58.80
CA GLY A 18 42.09 32.65 -57.75
C GLY A 18 42.06 31.32 -57.06
N ALA A 19 43.09 30.48 -57.26
CA ALA A 19 43.28 29.27 -56.51
C ALA A 19 43.66 29.65 -55.06
N GLN A 20 42.77 29.37 -54.08
CA GLN A 20 43.12 29.31 -52.68
C GLN A 20 43.06 27.87 -52.18
N SER A 21 44.17 27.45 -51.58
CA SER A 21 44.36 26.20 -50.88
C SER A 21 43.29 26.06 -49.78
N GLY A 22 42.39 25.11 -49.92
CA GLY A 22 41.38 24.80 -48.92
C GLY A 22 42.01 24.21 -47.67
N ALA A 23 41.91 24.93 -46.57
CA ALA A 23 42.00 24.34 -45.25
C ALA A 23 40.74 23.47 -45.05
N ALA A 24 40.92 22.19 -44.74
CA ALA A 24 39.84 21.26 -44.45
C ALA A 24 39.05 21.80 -43.22
N VAL A 25 37.79 22.09 -43.43
CA VAL A 25 36.83 22.29 -42.33
C VAL A 25 36.74 20.97 -41.56
N PRO A 26 36.90 20.94 -40.23
CA PRO A 26 36.68 19.73 -39.44
C PRO A 26 35.29 19.19 -39.77
N GLY A 27 35.23 17.90 -40.16
CA GLY A 27 34.02 17.25 -40.63
C GLY A 27 32.86 17.50 -39.66
N ALA A 28 31.72 17.90 -40.21
CA ALA A 28 30.45 17.81 -39.52
C ALA A 28 30.30 16.33 -39.13
N GLY A 29 30.41 16.07 -37.80
CA GLY A 29 30.14 14.74 -37.26
C GLY A 29 28.78 14.25 -37.77
N THR A 30 28.70 13.01 -38.15
CA THR A 30 27.40 12.38 -38.45
C THR A 30 26.43 12.76 -37.33
N PRO A 31 25.21 13.27 -37.66
CA PRO A 31 24.25 13.64 -36.61
C PRO A 31 24.05 12.44 -35.67
N GLU A 32 24.24 12.68 -34.38
CA GLU A 32 24.11 11.69 -33.34
C GLU A 32 22.70 11.11 -33.39
N THR A 33 22.58 9.79 -33.59
CA THR A 33 21.27 9.13 -33.60
C THR A 33 20.64 9.25 -32.23
N ARG A 34 19.43 9.81 -32.15
CA ARG A 34 18.66 9.96 -30.90
C ARG A 34 17.38 9.15 -30.98
N VAL A 35 17.08 8.41 -29.93
CA VAL A 35 15.78 7.79 -29.71
C VAL A 35 15.02 8.65 -28.71
N TRP A 36 14.01 9.33 -29.21
CA TRP A 36 13.17 10.21 -28.38
C TRP A 36 12.18 9.38 -27.57
N LEU A 37 12.00 9.69 -26.29
CA LEU A 37 11.09 8.93 -25.42
C LEU A 37 9.64 8.96 -25.90
N ASP A 38 9.19 10.09 -26.46
CA ASP A 38 7.84 10.25 -27.02
C ASP A 38 7.58 9.43 -28.29
N SER A 39 8.63 8.85 -28.89
CA SER A 39 8.51 7.91 -30.01
C SER A 39 8.35 6.45 -29.59
N LEU A 40 8.53 6.14 -28.31
CA LEU A 40 8.37 4.80 -27.77
C LEU A 40 6.89 4.45 -27.53
N ASP A 41 6.59 3.16 -27.36
CA ASP A 41 5.24 2.71 -26.98
C ASP A 41 4.93 3.10 -25.51
N LEU A 42 4.31 4.25 -25.34
CA LEU A 42 3.94 4.78 -24.02
C LEU A 42 2.84 3.97 -23.32
N SER A 43 2.18 3.01 -23.97
CA SER A 43 1.23 2.11 -23.31
C SER A 43 1.91 1.20 -22.27
N LYS A 44 3.25 1.11 -22.32
CA LYS A 44 4.09 0.37 -21.36
C LYS A 44 4.59 1.22 -20.20
N LEU A 45 4.41 2.53 -20.25
CA LEU A 45 4.63 3.38 -19.09
C LEU A 45 3.49 3.16 -18.10
N SER A 46 3.84 2.74 -16.88
CA SER A 46 2.91 2.62 -15.77
C SER A 46 2.72 3.98 -15.12
N GLN A 47 1.47 4.42 -14.91
CA GLN A 47 1.17 5.60 -14.09
C GLN A 47 -0.12 5.41 -13.30
N ARG A 48 -0.27 6.13 -12.21
CA ARG A 48 -1.35 5.95 -11.24
C ARG A 48 -2.73 6.15 -11.87
N ARG A 49 -2.95 7.21 -12.63
CA ARG A 49 -4.24 7.54 -13.26
C ARG A 49 -4.06 8.07 -14.68
N GLY A 50 -5.00 7.76 -15.57
CA GLY A 50 -4.99 8.22 -16.95
C GLY A 50 -3.94 7.50 -17.81
N ALA A 51 -3.52 8.13 -18.91
CA ALA A 51 -2.51 7.63 -19.82
C ALA A 51 -1.47 8.72 -20.12
N PRO A 52 -0.18 8.38 -20.25
CA PRO A 52 0.86 9.34 -20.62
C PRO A 52 0.61 9.93 -22.01
N ARG A 53 1.17 11.11 -22.28
CA ARG A 53 0.99 11.85 -23.52
C ARG A 53 2.33 12.08 -24.22
N ALA A 54 2.43 11.70 -25.49
CA ALA A 54 3.58 12.00 -26.34
C ALA A 54 3.51 13.45 -26.84
N GLY A 55 4.58 14.23 -26.64
CA GLY A 55 4.70 15.62 -27.09
C GLY A 55 3.71 16.61 -26.44
N LYS A 56 3.01 16.21 -25.39
CA LYS A 56 2.00 17.01 -24.71
C LYS A 56 2.02 16.79 -23.21
N SER A 57 1.52 17.77 -22.46
CA SER A 57 1.21 17.60 -21.04
C SER A 57 0.07 16.60 -20.84
N ILE A 58 -0.10 16.11 -19.61
CA ILE A 58 -1.19 15.18 -19.29
C ILE A 58 -2.60 15.79 -19.53
N ARG A 59 -2.71 17.12 -19.58
CA ARG A 59 -3.95 17.85 -19.92
C ARG A 59 -4.16 18.04 -21.41
N ASP A 60 -3.34 17.41 -22.26
CA ASP A 60 -3.38 17.54 -23.72
C ASP A 60 -3.01 18.95 -24.24
N LEU A 61 -2.30 19.74 -23.41
CA LEU A 61 -1.73 21.06 -23.73
C LEU A 61 -0.25 20.91 -24.15
N PRO A 62 0.39 21.94 -24.72
CA PRO A 62 1.84 21.95 -24.88
C PRO A 62 2.56 21.72 -23.54
N ILE A 63 3.62 20.91 -23.52
CA ILE A 63 4.47 20.78 -22.33
C ILE A 63 5.11 22.13 -22.05
N THR A 64 4.87 22.70 -20.86
CA THR A 64 5.44 23.99 -20.48
C THR A 64 6.08 23.87 -19.09
N LEU A 65 7.40 24.11 -19.04
CA LEU A 65 8.18 24.02 -17.80
C LEU A 65 8.91 25.35 -17.57
N GLY A 66 8.60 26.02 -16.47
CA GLY A 66 9.23 27.30 -16.12
C GLY A 66 9.05 28.40 -17.19
N GLY A 67 7.92 28.43 -17.88
CA GLY A 67 7.60 29.37 -18.96
C GLY A 67 8.16 28.99 -20.33
N VAL A 68 8.89 27.88 -20.45
CA VAL A 68 9.44 27.38 -21.73
C VAL A 68 8.55 26.28 -22.28
N VAL A 69 8.15 26.42 -23.55
CA VAL A 69 7.39 25.40 -24.27
C VAL A 69 8.35 24.37 -24.89
N HIS A 70 8.07 23.10 -24.68
CA HIS A 70 8.83 21.98 -25.24
C HIS A 70 7.97 21.24 -26.26
N GLU A 71 8.50 21.05 -27.47
CA GLU A 71 7.78 20.36 -28.56
C GLU A 71 7.82 18.83 -28.42
N ARG A 72 8.78 18.31 -27.66
CA ARG A 72 9.02 16.88 -27.47
C ARG A 72 9.04 16.50 -26.01
N GLY A 73 8.70 15.24 -25.73
CA GLY A 73 8.75 14.67 -24.39
C GLY A 73 7.50 13.90 -24.02
N ILE A 74 7.39 13.55 -22.76
CA ILE A 74 6.26 12.79 -22.22
C ILE A 74 5.63 13.58 -21.07
N GLY A 75 4.35 13.93 -21.21
CA GLY A 75 3.53 14.36 -20.07
C GLY A 75 3.00 13.15 -19.31
N THR A 76 3.18 13.13 -18.00
CA THR A 76 2.77 12.04 -17.11
C THR A 76 2.33 12.58 -15.74
N ARG A 77 2.06 11.70 -14.80
CA ARG A 77 1.70 12.03 -13.40
C ARG A 77 2.50 11.17 -12.43
N SER A 78 2.66 11.61 -11.18
CA SER A 78 3.09 10.72 -10.10
C SER A 78 1.98 9.70 -9.78
N ILE A 79 2.23 8.55 -9.29
CA ILE A 79 3.47 7.79 -9.39
C ILE A 79 3.52 7.19 -10.79
N SER A 80 4.65 7.32 -11.48
CA SER A 80 4.82 6.70 -12.80
C SER A 80 6.20 6.07 -12.96
N GLU A 81 6.25 4.99 -13.72
CA GLU A 81 7.47 4.25 -14.02
C GLU A 81 7.52 3.90 -15.50
N PHE A 82 8.65 4.19 -16.16
CA PHE A 82 8.92 3.77 -17.50
C PHE A 82 10.24 3.00 -17.56
N VAL A 83 10.16 1.71 -17.81
CA VAL A 83 11.31 0.81 -17.91
C VAL A 83 11.63 0.60 -19.39
N ILE A 84 12.89 0.82 -19.78
CA ILE A 84 13.37 0.82 -21.17
C ILE A 84 14.53 -0.16 -21.29
N ASP A 85 14.41 -1.17 -22.17
CA ASP A 85 15.52 -2.01 -22.63
C ASP A 85 16.39 -1.18 -23.57
N LEU A 86 17.67 -1.03 -23.26
CA LEU A 86 18.61 -0.23 -24.03
C LEU A 86 19.09 -0.95 -25.31
N GLY A 87 18.58 -2.14 -25.62
CA GLY A 87 18.90 -2.89 -26.84
C GLY A 87 20.35 -3.37 -26.88
N ASP A 88 21.11 -2.92 -27.89
CA ASP A 88 22.54 -3.21 -27.99
C ASP A 88 23.40 -2.19 -27.21
N GLY A 89 22.78 -1.46 -26.30
CA GLY A 89 23.39 -0.47 -25.41
C GLY A 89 23.15 0.99 -25.83
N ALA A 90 23.40 1.86 -24.90
CA ALA A 90 23.31 3.30 -25.07
C ALA A 90 24.51 3.97 -24.40
N THR A 91 24.84 5.17 -24.85
CA THR A 91 25.95 5.97 -24.29
C THR A 91 25.42 7.07 -23.36
N HIS A 92 24.20 7.59 -23.64
CA HIS A 92 23.74 8.77 -22.95
C HIS A 92 22.21 8.85 -22.87
N PHE A 93 21.71 9.43 -21.78
CA PHE A 93 20.33 9.87 -21.62
C PHE A 93 20.30 11.33 -21.19
N GLU A 94 19.40 12.10 -21.76
CA GLU A 94 19.17 13.50 -21.38
C GLU A 94 17.67 13.80 -21.33
N ALA A 95 17.26 14.61 -20.35
CA ALA A 95 15.91 15.14 -20.24
C ALA A 95 15.88 16.47 -19.45
N VAL A 96 14.87 17.29 -19.68
CA VAL A 96 14.47 18.38 -18.79
C VAL A 96 13.23 17.92 -18.03
N VAL A 97 13.27 18.00 -16.71
CA VAL A 97 12.18 17.51 -15.85
C VAL A 97 11.59 18.64 -15.01
N GLY A 98 10.30 18.57 -14.77
CA GLY A 98 9.60 19.55 -13.96
C GLY A 98 8.11 19.28 -13.83
N ILE A 99 7.47 20.03 -12.95
CA ILE A 99 6.01 20.09 -12.83
C ILE A 99 5.50 21.04 -13.94
N ASP A 100 4.46 20.61 -14.66
CA ASP A 100 3.89 21.39 -15.77
C ASP A 100 3.28 22.69 -15.27
N ASP A 101 3.52 23.81 -15.98
CA ASP A 101 3.03 25.14 -15.59
C ASP A 101 1.50 25.22 -15.53
N ALA A 102 0.78 24.25 -16.07
CA ALA A 102 -0.67 24.16 -15.94
C ALA A 102 -1.14 23.97 -14.47
N VAL A 103 -0.25 23.47 -13.59
CA VAL A 103 -0.51 23.29 -12.14
C VAL A 103 0.41 24.14 -11.26
N LYS A 104 0.98 25.23 -11.78
CA LYS A 104 1.93 26.10 -11.07
C LYS A 104 1.43 26.68 -9.73
N ASN A 105 0.13 26.71 -9.51
CA ASN A 105 -0.50 27.16 -8.26
C ASN A 105 -1.00 25.97 -7.42
N GLY A 106 -0.66 24.74 -7.78
CA GLY A 106 -1.03 23.54 -7.06
C GLY A 106 -0.25 23.34 -5.76
N VAL A 107 -0.60 22.30 -5.04
CA VAL A 107 -0.01 21.96 -3.72
C VAL A 107 0.86 20.70 -3.77
N GLY A 108 0.95 20.01 -4.91
CA GLY A 108 1.69 18.76 -5.08
C GLY A 108 3.19 18.89 -4.88
N SER A 109 3.85 17.77 -4.80
CA SER A 109 5.31 17.68 -4.86
C SER A 109 5.76 16.39 -5.53
N VAL A 110 6.90 16.41 -6.23
CA VAL A 110 7.40 15.24 -6.97
C VAL A 110 8.90 15.06 -6.84
N THR A 111 9.36 13.84 -7.08
CA THR A 111 10.77 13.57 -7.38
C THR A 111 10.88 12.83 -8.70
N PHE A 112 11.96 13.10 -9.45
CA PHE A 112 12.34 12.33 -10.63
C PHE A 112 13.62 11.56 -10.31
N ASP A 113 13.59 10.25 -10.49
CA ASP A 113 14.74 9.38 -10.35
C ASP A 113 15.06 8.67 -11.67
N VAL A 114 16.34 8.61 -12.01
CA VAL A 114 16.87 7.86 -13.14
C VAL A 114 17.74 6.73 -12.64
N TRP A 115 17.41 5.51 -13.05
CA TRP A 115 18.16 4.31 -12.69
C TRP A 115 18.75 3.66 -13.93
N ALA A 116 20.04 3.33 -13.88
CA ALA A 116 20.71 2.47 -14.85
C ALA A 116 20.90 1.11 -14.18
N ASP A 117 20.24 0.08 -14.70
CA ASP A 117 20.07 -1.22 -14.03
C ASP A 117 19.56 -1.02 -12.57
N ASP A 118 20.29 -1.52 -11.57
CA ASP A 118 19.93 -1.39 -10.15
C ASP A 118 20.59 -0.19 -9.44
N THR A 119 21.21 0.74 -10.20
CA THR A 119 21.91 1.90 -9.65
C THR A 119 21.16 3.20 -9.97
N ARG A 120 20.83 3.99 -8.95
CA ARG A 120 20.30 5.34 -9.15
C ARG A 120 21.43 6.27 -9.59
N VAL A 121 21.36 6.74 -10.84
CA VAL A 121 22.41 7.53 -11.49
C VAL A 121 22.10 9.03 -11.55
N ALA A 122 20.82 9.42 -11.41
CA ALA A 122 20.42 10.81 -11.26
C ALA A 122 19.13 10.94 -10.46
N ALA A 123 18.93 12.09 -9.82
CA ALA A 123 17.72 12.45 -9.10
C ALA A 123 17.49 13.97 -9.18
N SER A 124 16.24 14.39 -9.29
CA SER A 124 15.89 15.82 -9.23
C SER A 124 15.94 16.38 -7.80
N GLY A 125 15.78 15.52 -6.78
CA GLY A 125 15.33 15.92 -5.46
C GLY A 125 13.88 16.39 -5.50
N LEU A 126 13.36 16.84 -4.35
CA LEU A 126 11.98 17.31 -4.25
C LEU A 126 11.78 18.56 -5.12
N MET A 127 10.70 18.56 -5.89
CA MET A 127 10.23 19.68 -6.72
C MET A 127 8.78 20.00 -6.38
N ARG A 128 8.44 21.30 -6.41
CA ARG A 128 7.09 21.82 -6.15
C ARG A 128 6.59 22.63 -7.33
N PRO A 129 5.28 22.86 -7.47
CA PRO A 129 4.73 23.76 -8.47
C PRO A 129 5.42 25.14 -8.44
N GLY A 130 5.90 25.60 -9.61
CA GLY A 130 6.63 26.85 -9.75
C GLY A 130 8.15 26.76 -9.55
N ASP A 131 8.69 25.60 -9.15
CA ASP A 131 10.14 25.40 -9.14
C ASP A 131 10.73 25.40 -10.56
N ALA A 132 11.96 25.88 -10.68
CA ALA A 132 12.67 25.85 -11.95
C ALA A 132 12.88 24.41 -12.45
N PRO A 133 12.66 24.13 -13.74
CA PRO A 133 12.91 22.81 -14.32
C PRO A 133 14.38 22.43 -14.17
N LYS A 134 14.65 21.11 -14.09
CA LYS A 134 16.00 20.57 -13.91
C LYS A 134 16.42 19.76 -15.13
N LYS A 135 17.66 19.96 -15.58
CA LYS A 135 18.26 19.12 -16.61
C LYS A 135 18.90 17.90 -15.95
N LEU A 136 18.51 16.71 -16.37
CA LEU A 136 19.15 15.44 -16.02
C LEU A 136 19.94 14.95 -17.23
N SER A 137 21.21 14.54 -17.00
CA SER A 137 22.14 14.10 -18.03
C SER A 137 22.97 12.96 -17.45
N VAL A 138 22.90 11.78 -18.06
CA VAL A 138 23.38 10.51 -17.50
C VAL A 138 24.19 9.73 -18.51
N ASP A 139 25.37 9.24 -18.12
CA ASP A 139 26.13 8.23 -18.87
C ASP A 139 25.45 6.86 -18.68
N LEU A 140 25.11 6.22 -19.79
CA LEU A 140 24.49 4.89 -19.87
C LEU A 140 25.45 3.80 -20.32
N THR A 141 26.74 4.10 -20.48
CA THR A 141 27.74 3.15 -20.98
C THR A 141 27.78 1.89 -20.12
N GLY A 142 27.49 0.74 -20.72
CA GLY A 142 27.45 -0.56 -20.05
C GLY A 142 26.14 -0.93 -19.36
N ALA A 143 25.19 -0.01 -19.24
CA ALA A 143 23.85 -0.30 -18.74
C ALA A 143 23.01 -1.08 -19.77
N ARG A 144 22.09 -1.91 -19.30
CA ARG A 144 21.15 -2.70 -20.10
C ARG A 144 19.73 -2.15 -20.04
N VAL A 145 19.35 -1.58 -18.92
CA VAL A 145 18.01 -1.09 -18.67
C VAL A 145 18.07 0.31 -18.08
N LEU A 146 17.22 1.19 -18.59
CA LEU A 146 16.97 2.52 -18.04
C LEU A 146 15.59 2.52 -17.37
N THR A 147 15.50 2.89 -16.10
CA THR A 147 14.22 3.11 -15.43
C THR A 147 14.08 4.59 -15.10
N LEU A 148 12.97 5.17 -15.54
CA LEU A 148 12.55 6.54 -15.25
C LEU A 148 11.38 6.48 -14.28
N LEU A 149 11.55 7.04 -13.09
CA LEU A 149 10.55 7.02 -12.02
C LEU A 149 10.17 8.44 -11.65
N VAL A 150 8.87 8.69 -11.51
CA VAL A 150 8.32 9.88 -10.85
C VAL A 150 7.58 9.44 -9.61
N ASP A 151 7.97 9.96 -8.45
CA ASP A 151 7.31 9.70 -7.18
C ASP A 151 6.57 10.96 -6.69
N ASP A 152 5.59 10.81 -5.80
CA ASP A 152 4.69 11.87 -5.30
C ASP A 152 5.31 12.73 -4.17
N GLY A 153 6.65 12.74 -4.06
CA GLY A 153 7.35 13.55 -3.07
C GLY A 153 7.09 13.20 -1.60
N GLY A 154 6.17 12.29 -1.32
CA GLY A 154 5.82 11.83 0.03
C GLY A 154 4.53 12.41 0.61
N ASP A 155 3.79 13.18 -0.16
CA ASP A 155 2.47 13.71 0.22
C ASP A 155 1.34 12.95 -0.50
N THR A 156 0.76 13.49 -1.55
CA THR A 156 -0.25 12.84 -2.39
C THR A 156 0.06 13.10 -3.86
N SER A 157 -0.61 12.38 -4.75
CA SER A 157 -0.46 12.62 -6.20
C SER A 157 -1.37 13.73 -6.73
N ASN A 158 -1.87 14.61 -5.89
CA ASN A 158 -2.67 15.76 -6.31
C ASN A 158 -1.75 16.84 -6.89
N ASP A 159 -2.16 17.42 -8.03
CA ASP A 159 -1.38 18.42 -8.77
C ASP A 159 0.03 18.00 -9.19
N ASP A 160 0.29 16.68 -9.24
CA ASP A 160 1.56 16.08 -9.65
C ASP A 160 1.60 15.84 -11.17
N GLU A 161 1.21 16.82 -11.94
CA GLU A 161 1.27 16.78 -13.39
C GLU A 161 2.65 17.23 -13.85
N VAL A 162 3.38 16.33 -14.49
CA VAL A 162 4.82 16.48 -14.74
C VAL A 162 5.19 16.13 -16.18
N ALA A 163 6.39 16.49 -16.59
CA ALA A 163 6.92 16.09 -17.87
C ALA A 163 8.41 15.68 -17.81
N TRP A 164 8.73 14.70 -18.66
CA TRP A 164 10.07 14.43 -19.16
C TRP A 164 10.21 15.14 -20.52
N ALA A 165 10.55 16.42 -20.51
CA ALA A 165 10.65 17.25 -21.70
C ALA A 165 12.00 17.06 -22.39
N ASP A 166 12.04 17.16 -23.72
CA ASP A 166 13.23 16.99 -24.57
C ASP A 166 14.03 15.73 -24.25
N ALA A 167 13.33 14.67 -23.84
CA ALA A 167 13.92 13.45 -23.34
C ALA A 167 14.35 12.51 -24.47
N PHE A 168 15.62 12.13 -24.51
CA PHE A 168 16.17 11.22 -25.52
C PHE A 168 17.28 10.31 -24.98
N ILE A 169 17.45 9.18 -25.66
CA ILE A 169 18.54 8.22 -25.44
C ILE A 169 19.43 8.24 -26.68
N VAL A 170 20.75 8.21 -26.48
CA VAL A 170 21.74 8.05 -27.55
C VAL A 170 22.19 6.58 -27.57
N PRO A 171 21.80 5.80 -28.58
CA PRO A 171 22.25 4.42 -28.72
C PRO A 171 23.76 4.34 -28.94
N THR A 172 24.36 3.21 -28.59
CA THR A 172 25.76 2.91 -28.95
C THR A 172 25.94 2.98 -30.46
N PRO A 173 27.00 3.60 -30.99
CA PRO A 173 27.25 3.65 -32.42
C PRO A 173 27.26 2.25 -33.06
N GLY A 174 26.42 2.05 -34.09
CA GLY A 174 26.27 0.77 -34.76
C GLY A 174 25.28 -0.22 -34.13
N ALA A 175 24.57 0.18 -33.08
CA ALA A 175 23.51 -0.65 -32.49
C ALA A 175 22.45 -1.06 -33.52
N GLN A 176 22.13 -2.35 -33.56
CA GLN A 176 21.07 -2.92 -34.41
C GLN A 176 19.73 -2.95 -33.71
N ARG A 177 19.73 -3.27 -32.39
CA ARG A 177 18.57 -3.16 -31.53
C ARG A 177 18.60 -1.80 -30.81
N LEU A 178 17.64 -0.96 -31.15
CA LEU A 178 17.46 0.34 -30.52
C LEU A 178 16.72 0.23 -29.17
N PRO A 179 16.85 1.24 -28.29
CA PRO A 179 16.05 1.33 -27.08
C PRO A 179 14.55 1.15 -27.33
N SER A 180 13.91 0.33 -26.50
CA SER A 180 12.48 0.00 -26.58
C SER A 180 11.91 -0.25 -25.18
N PRO A 181 10.59 -0.17 -24.96
CA PRO A 181 10.00 -0.51 -23.68
C PRO A 181 10.41 -1.92 -23.22
N TYR A 182 10.81 -2.03 -21.98
CA TYR A 182 11.20 -3.30 -21.38
C TYR A 182 9.97 -4.22 -21.23
N LEU A 183 10.12 -5.46 -21.69
CA LEU A 183 9.13 -6.50 -21.49
C LEU A 183 9.71 -7.53 -20.52
N PRO A 184 9.18 -7.61 -19.28
CA PRO A 184 9.69 -8.56 -18.32
C PRO A 184 9.48 -10.00 -18.80
N PRO A 185 10.43 -10.91 -18.52
CA PRO A 185 10.24 -12.33 -18.79
C PRO A 185 9.06 -12.89 -17.98
N ALA A 186 8.45 -13.95 -18.50
CA ALA A 186 7.41 -14.66 -17.75
C ALA A 186 7.95 -15.14 -16.41
N GLU A 187 7.19 -14.90 -15.34
CA GLU A 187 7.56 -15.36 -14.01
C GLU A 187 7.32 -16.87 -13.88
N ALA A 188 8.24 -17.57 -13.20
CA ALA A 188 7.99 -18.93 -12.76
C ALA A 188 6.88 -18.91 -11.67
N PRO A 189 6.04 -19.98 -11.58
CA PRO A 189 5.09 -20.09 -10.48
C PRO A 189 5.81 -19.94 -9.12
N PRO A 190 5.26 -19.15 -8.20
CA PRO A 190 5.92 -18.90 -6.93
C PRO A 190 5.92 -20.18 -6.06
N ALA A 191 6.98 -20.34 -5.28
CA ALA A 191 7.10 -21.42 -4.31
C ALA A 191 6.24 -21.14 -3.06
N LEU A 192 4.95 -21.38 -3.16
CA LEU A 192 3.95 -21.15 -2.12
C LEU A 192 3.31 -22.49 -1.73
N ALA A 193 3.20 -22.75 -0.42
CA ALA A 193 2.43 -23.91 0.05
C ALA A 193 0.93 -23.68 -0.25
N ALA A 194 0.27 -24.71 -0.77
CA ALA A 194 -1.17 -24.68 -0.96
C ALA A 194 -1.89 -24.42 0.38
N ALA A 195 -3.07 -23.83 0.31
CA ALA A 195 -3.94 -23.67 1.48
C ALA A 195 -4.14 -25.04 2.15
N ALA A 196 -3.70 -25.18 3.41
CA ALA A 196 -3.71 -26.45 4.08
C ALA A 196 -5.12 -26.78 4.59
N THR A 197 -5.65 -27.91 4.21
CA THR A 197 -6.85 -28.53 4.79
C THR A 197 -6.41 -29.60 5.79
N ALA A 198 -5.97 -29.19 6.97
CA ALA A 198 -5.64 -30.16 8.02
C ALA A 198 -6.94 -30.74 8.60
N ALA A 199 -7.00 -32.07 8.77
CA ALA A 199 -8.14 -32.70 9.43
C ALA A 199 -8.19 -32.34 10.94
N GLN A 200 -7.02 -32.23 11.59
CA GLN A 200 -6.90 -31.81 12.98
C GLN A 200 -7.21 -30.33 13.16
N PRO A 201 -7.80 -29.93 14.31
CA PRO A 201 -8.02 -28.52 14.62
C PRO A 201 -6.72 -27.72 14.71
N GLY A 202 -6.72 -26.49 14.18
CA GLY A 202 -5.72 -25.46 14.36
C GLY A 202 -6.35 -24.19 14.91
N LEU A 203 -5.69 -23.45 15.81
CA LEU A 203 -6.13 -22.14 16.31
C LEU A 203 -5.23 -21.04 15.73
N HIS A 204 -5.82 -20.03 15.12
CA HIS A 204 -5.15 -19.00 14.35
C HIS A 204 -5.47 -17.57 14.83
N GLY A 205 -4.90 -16.56 14.18
CA GLY A 205 -5.16 -15.14 14.42
C GLY A 205 -4.66 -14.63 15.78
N ALA A 206 -5.21 -13.53 16.23
CA ALA A 206 -4.78 -12.80 17.41
C ALA A 206 -4.72 -13.66 18.69
N ARG A 207 -3.64 -13.49 19.47
CA ARG A 207 -3.47 -14.08 20.80
C ARG A 207 -3.81 -13.09 21.92
N VAL A 208 -4.13 -11.87 21.55
CA VAL A 208 -4.56 -10.79 22.44
C VAL A 208 -5.69 -10.03 21.79
N THR A 209 -6.68 -9.67 22.57
CA THR A 209 -7.78 -8.79 22.17
C THR A 209 -8.11 -7.84 23.31
N GLY A 210 -8.86 -6.80 23.04
CA GLY A 210 -9.21 -5.85 24.08
C GLY A 210 -10.62 -5.34 23.94
N ALA A 211 -11.12 -4.72 25.02
CA ALA A 211 -12.43 -4.10 25.09
C ALA A 211 -12.55 -3.12 26.27
N THR A 212 -13.44 -2.15 26.15
CA THR A 212 -13.83 -1.28 27.24
C THR A 212 -14.84 -1.99 28.15
N PRO A 213 -14.63 -2.02 29.49
CA PRO A 213 -15.60 -2.58 30.41
C PRO A 213 -16.98 -1.93 30.27
N GLY A 214 -18.05 -2.74 30.32
CA GLY A 214 -19.43 -2.30 30.15
C GLY A 214 -19.92 -2.25 28.73
N ARG A 215 -19.03 -2.16 27.73
CA ARG A 215 -19.39 -2.10 26.30
C ARG A 215 -19.54 -3.49 25.68
N PRO A 216 -20.34 -3.66 24.60
CA PRO A 216 -20.50 -4.91 23.89
C PRO A 216 -19.15 -5.48 23.40
N PHE A 217 -18.91 -6.74 23.71
CA PHE A 217 -17.73 -7.50 23.28
C PHE A 217 -18.12 -8.59 22.30
N LEU A 218 -17.36 -8.73 21.21
CA LEU A 218 -17.51 -9.77 20.22
C LEU A 218 -16.13 -10.26 19.77
N TYR A 219 -15.88 -11.55 19.92
CA TYR A 219 -14.65 -12.20 19.45
C TYR A 219 -14.97 -13.58 18.92
N ARG A 220 -14.73 -13.81 17.64
CA ARG A 220 -14.77 -15.14 17.02
C ARG A 220 -13.46 -15.85 17.28
N ILE A 221 -13.49 -17.10 17.73
CA ILE A 221 -12.32 -17.96 17.89
C ILE A 221 -11.92 -18.46 16.50
N PRO A 222 -10.80 -17.99 15.91
CA PRO A 222 -10.38 -18.43 14.60
C PRO A 222 -9.83 -19.85 14.68
N ALA A 223 -10.45 -20.80 13.97
CA ALA A 223 -10.03 -22.20 13.98
C ALA A 223 -10.29 -22.87 12.63
N THR A 224 -9.31 -23.67 12.20
CA THR A 224 -9.41 -24.58 11.05
C THR A 224 -9.54 -26.03 11.53
N GLY A 225 -9.89 -26.93 10.62
CA GLY A 225 -10.01 -28.37 10.86
C GLY A 225 -11.27 -28.94 10.22
N SER A 226 -11.35 -30.26 10.09
CA SER A 226 -12.55 -30.92 9.56
C SER A 226 -13.76 -30.67 10.46
N ALA A 227 -14.88 -30.29 9.84
CA ALA A 227 -16.16 -30.11 10.54
C ALA A 227 -16.73 -31.47 11.03
N PRO A 228 -17.55 -31.47 12.11
CA PRO A 228 -17.90 -30.32 12.95
C PRO A 228 -16.81 -29.97 13.95
N LEU A 229 -16.59 -28.66 14.16
CA LEU A 229 -15.75 -28.15 15.25
C LEU A 229 -16.63 -27.81 16.45
N THR A 230 -16.15 -28.20 17.66
CA THR A 230 -16.73 -27.78 18.92
C THR A 230 -15.75 -26.88 19.65
N PHE A 231 -16.26 -25.90 20.38
CA PHE A 231 -15.46 -24.89 21.04
C PHE A 231 -15.70 -24.87 22.55
N SER A 232 -14.69 -24.42 23.29
CA SER A 232 -14.85 -24.05 24.71
C SER A 232 -13.85 -22.97 25.08
N ALA A 233 -14.23 -22.12 26.04
CA ALA A 233 -13.35 -21.10 26.61
C ALA A 233 -13.39 -21.20 28.14
N ARG A 234 -12.22 -21.39 28.78
CA ARG A 234 -12.07 -21.48 30.22
C ARG A 234 -11.40 -20.21 30.75
N GLY A 235 -11.85 -19.74 31.92
CA GLY A 235 -11.31 -18.53 32.53
C GLY A 235 -11.90 -17.24 31.92
N LEU A 236 -13.06 -17.32 31.29
CA LEU A 236 -13.77 -16.13 30.82
C LEU A 236 -14.07 -15.18 31.98
N PRO A 237 -13.80 -13.88 31.82
CA PRO A 237 -14.20 -12.88 32.81
C PRO A 237 -15.72 -12.78 32.92
N ALA A 238 -16.18 -12.32 34.10
CA ALA A 238 -17.60 -12.14 34.34
C ALA A 238 -18.25 -11.21 33.31
N GLY A 239 -19.39 -11.65 32.77
CA GLY A 239 -20.14 -10.94 31.76
C GLY A 239 -19.89 -11.43 30.31
N LEU A 240 -18.91 -12.31 30.10
CA LEU A 240 -18.67 -12.94 28.81
C LEU A 240 -19.13 -14.40 28.82
N VAL A 241 -19.63 -14.85 27.68
CA VAL A 241 -20.00 -16.26 27.40
C VAL A 241 -19.44 -16.67 26.04
N GLU A 242 -19.06 -17.95 25.95
CA GLU A 242 -18.71 -18.58 24.67
C GLU A 242 -19.93 -19.37 24.15
N GLN A 243 -20.25 -19.17 22.89
CA GLN A 243 -21.30 -19.92 22.20
C GLN A 243 -20.90 -20.16 20.74
N ASN A 244 -20.76 -21.42 20.36
CA ASN A 244 -20.46 -21.85 18.98
C ASN A 244 -19.21 -21.18 18.38
N GLY A 245 -18.13 -21.07 19.17
CA GLY A 245 -16.87 -20.46 18.74
C GLY A 245 -16.86 -18.93 18.80
N VAL A 246 -17.90 -18.30 19.37
CA VAL A 246 -17.96 -16.84 19.52
C VAL A 246 -18.06 -16.48 21.00
N ILE A 247 -17.12 -15.68 21.48
CA ILE A 247 -17.16 -15.07 22.82
C ILE A 247 -17.87 -13.73 22.71
N ARG A 248 -18.94 -13.55 23.49
CA ARG A 248 -19.75 -12.33 23.47
C ARG A 248 -20.25 -11.94 24.86
N GLY A 249 -20.72 -10.70 25.01
CA GLY A 249 -21.25 -10.14 26.24
C GLY A 249 -20.70 -8.75 26.52
N ALA A 250 -20.51 -8.39 27.79
CA ALA A 250 -19.85 -7.16 28.22
C ALA A 250 -19.01 -7.44 29.48
N LEU A 251 -17.73 -7.07 29.46
CA LEU A 251 -16.84 -7.21 30.63
C LEU A 251 -17.32 -6.32 31.76
N LYS A 252 -17.35 -6.85 32.98
CA LYS A 252 -17.83 -6.07 34.15
C LYS A 252 -16.72 -5.23 34.77
N SER A 253 -15.45 -5.56 34.58
CA SER A 253 -14.33 -4.91 35.25
C SER A 253 -13.13 -4.78 34.35
N ALA A 254 -12.33 -3.74 34.58
CA ALA A 254 -11.00 -3.60 33.97
C ALA A 254 -10.04 -4.67 34.50
N GLY A 255 -9.04 -5.03 33.67
CA GLY A 255 -8.02 -6.01 34.03
C GLY A 255 -7.48 -6.77 32.84
N ASN A 256 -6.51 -7.65 33.10
CA ASN A 256 -5.93 -8.56 32.12
C ASN A 256 -6.38 -9.98 32.43
N TYR A 257 -7.11 -10.58 31.51
CA TYR A 257 -7.70 -11.91 31.69
C TYR A 257 -7.04 -12.90 30.76
N LYS A 258 -6.62 -14.04 31.34
CA LYS A 258 -6.11 -15.19 30.60
C LYS A 258 -7.25 -16.18 30.37
N VAL A 259 -7.63 -16.36 29.13
CA VAL A 259 -8.68 -17.29 28.70
C VAL A 259 -8.04 -18.42 27.91
N THR A 260 -8.28 -19.67 28.29
CA THR A 260 -7.83 -20.83 27.49
C THR A 260 -8.94 -21.23 26.54
N VAL A 261 -8.73 -21.04 25.23
CA VAL A 261 -9.66 -21.44 24.17
C VAL A 261 -9.27 -22.80 23.61
N THR A 262 -10.26 -23.63 23.29
CA THR A 262 -10.08 -24.95 22.70
C THR A 262 -11.01 -25.13 21.51
N ALA A 263 -10.46 -25.61 20.41
CA ALA A 263 -11.22 -26.15 19.27
C ALA A 263 -11.00 -27.66 19.18
N ARG A 264 -12.06 -28.44 18.99
CA ARG A 264 -12.02 -29.92 18.98
C ARG A 264 -12.86 -30.50 17.86
N ASN A 265 -12.37 -31.61 17.28
CA ASN A 265 -13.13 -32.46 16.38
C ASN A 265 -12.74 -33.92 16.59
N PRO A 266 -13.27 -34.91 15.81
CA PRO A 266 -12.90 -36.35 15.95
C PRO A 266 -11.41 -36.62 15.73
N HIS A 267 -10.65 -35.74 15.07
CA HIS A 267 -9.22 -35.93 14.78
C HIS A 267 -8.31 -35.35 15.87
N GLY A 268 -8.85 -34.62 16.86
CA GLY A 268 -8.05 -34.08 17.96
C GLY A 268 -8.57 -32.75 18.52
N ALA A 269 -7.66 -32.06 19.21
CA ALA A 269 -7.95 -30.74 19.78
C ALA A 269 -6.75 -29.80 19.64
N ALA A 270 -7.03 -28.53 19.40
CA ALA A 270 -6.09 -27.43 19.52
C ALA A 270 -6.44 -26.60 20.76
N VAL A 271 -5.42 -26.22 21.53
CA VAL A 271 -5.58 -25.41 22.76
C VAL A 271 -4.63 -24.23 22.69
N ARG A 272 -5.14 -23.03 23.01
CA ARG A 272 -4.34 -21.80 23.00
C ARG A 272 -4.83 -20.83 24.07
N ASP A 273 -3.90 -20.07 24.66
CA ASP A 273 -4.23 -18.95 25.52
C ASP A 273 -4.58 -17.71 24.68
N LEU A 274 -5.67 -17.06 25.05
CA LEU A 274 -6.11 -15.75 24.59
C LEU A 274 -6.04 -14.78 25.78
N ARG A 275 -5.33 -13.66 25.62
CA ARG A 275 -5.33 -12.58 26.60
C ARG A 275 -6.41 -11.56 26.21
N ILE A 276 -7.30 -11.26 27.17
CA ILE A 276 -8.29 -10.18 27.03
C ILE A 276 -7.85 -9.02 27.92
N GLU A 277 -7.51 -7.89 27.31
CA GLU A 277 -7.15 -6.65 28.01
C GLU A 277 -8.39 -5.76 28.10
N ALA A 278 -8.84 -5.49 29.33
CA ALA A 278 -10.04 -4.70 29.57
C ALA A 278 -9.66 -3.33 30.13
N SER A 279 -9.67 -2.32 29.29
CA SER A 279 -9.46 -0.91 29.65
C SER A 279 -10.05 0.00 28.56
N ALA A 280 -10.19 1.29 28.85
CA ALA A 280 -10.73 2.27 27.89
C ALA A 280 -9.91 2.38 26.59
N ASP A 281 -8.62 2.02 26.63
CA ASP A 281 -7.70 2.19 25.50
C ASP A 281 -7.21 0.86 24.91
N ALA A 282 -7.94 -0.24 25.17
CA ALA A 282 -7.50 -1.59 24.78
C ALA A 282 -8.03 -2.06 23.43
N LEU A 283 -8.39 -1.16 22.51
CA LEU A 283 -8.87 -1.56 21.18
C LEU A 283 -7.71 -1.93 20.24
N ALA A 284 -8.00 -2.71 19.19
CA ALA A 284 -7.06 -3.08 18.13
C ALA A 284 -5.68 -3.55 18.66
N ARG A 285 -5.66 -4.49 19.61
CA ARG A 285 -4.41 -4.96 20.28
C ARG A 285 -3.44 -5.69 19.34
N THR A 286 -3.93 -6.17 18.19
CA THR A 286 -3.17 -6.57 17.00
C THR A 286 -3.71 -5.79 15.81
N PRO A 287 -2.97 -5.74 14.68
CA PRO A 287 -3.47 -5.07 13.47
C PRO A 287 -4.83 -5.64 13.07
N PRO A 288 -5.85 -4.81 12.78
CA PRO A 288 -7.14 -5.29 12.30
C PRO A 288 -7.01 -6.07 10.98
N MET A 289 -7.75 -7.18 10.85
CA MET A 289 -7.83 -7.97 9.63
C MET A 289 -9.28 -8.09 9.16
N GLY A 290 -9.52 -7.91 7.86
CA GLY A 290 -10.87 -7.96 7.33
C GLY A 290 -10.96 -7.74 5.84
N TRP A 291 -12.12 -7.28 5.40
CA TRP A 291 -12.43 -6.88 4.04
C TRP A 291 -12.88 -5.42 4.02
N ASN A 292 -12.49 -4.69 2.98
CA ASN A 292 -12.98 -3.36 2.69
C ASN A 292 -13.52 -3.32 1.25
N SER A 293 -14.63 -2.63 1.05
CA SER A 293 -15.38 -2.64 -0.21
C SER A 293 -14.73 -1.83 -1.33
N TRP A 294 -13.82 -0.88 -1.03
CA TRP A 294 -13.42 0.17 -1.96
C TRP A 294 -12.76 -0.35 -3.23
N ASN A 295 -11.68 -1.11 -3.11
CA ASN A 295 -10.90 -1.56 -4.27
C ASN A 295 -11.63 -2.57 -5.15
N ALA A 296 -12.62 -3.29 -4.59
CA ALA A 296 -13.50 -4.15 -5.40
C ALA A 296 -14.62 -3.35 -6.07
N TRP A 297 -15.36 -2.56 -5.32
CA TRP A 297 -16.65 -2.05 -5.76
C TRP A 297 -16.71 -0.53 -5.91
N GLY A 298 -15.85 0.26 -5.24
CA GLY A 298 -15.99 1.71 -5.18
C GLY A 298 -17.44 2.12 -4.84
N PRO A 299 -17.98 3.15 -5.49
CA PRO A 299 -19.35 3.60 -5.24
C PRO A 299 -20.45 2.58 -5.62
N ALA A 300 -20.11 1.48 -6.32
CA ALA A 300 -21.07 0.42 -6.65
C ALA A 300 -21.35 -0.56 -5.51
N VAL A 301 -20.78 -0.36 -4.32
CA VAL A 301 -21.05 -1.15 -3.11
C VAL A 301 -22.52 -1.02 -2.69
N ASP A 302 -23.10 -2.11 -2.13
CA ASP A 302 -24.43 -2.18 -1.55
C ASP A 302 -24.48 -3.20 -0.40
N ALA A 303 -25.60 -3.25 0.32
CA ALA A 303 -25.81 -4.16 1.44
C ALA A 303 -25.66 -5.63 1.05
N GLN A 304 -26.07 -6.02 -0.16
CA GLN A 304 -25.94 -7.40 -0.63
C GLN A 304 -24.47 -7.80 -0.81
N LYS A 305 -23.63 -6.91 -1.35
CA LYS A 305 -22.20 -7.14 -1.50
C LYS A 305 -21.50 -7.22 -0.15
N ALA A 306 -21.89 -6.38 0.81
CA ALA A 306 -21.36 -6.44 2.17
C ALA A 306 -21.75 -7.75 2.88
N LEU A 307 -22.99 -8.19 2.76
CA LEU A 307 -23.44 -9.50 3.28
C LEU A 307 -22.74 -10.66 2.58
N ALA A 308 -22.56 -10.58 1.26
CA ALA A 308 -21.83 -11.59 0.50
C ALA A 308 -20.35 -11.65 0.96
N ALA A 309 -19.71 -10.51 1.22
CA ALA A 309 -18.35 -10.50 1.78
C ALA A 309 -18.30 -11.18 3.15
N ALA A 310 -19.25 -10.90 4.05
CA ALA A 310 -19.36 -11.59 5.34
C ALA A 310 -19.53 -13.11 5.18
N GLU A 311 -20.37 -13.54 4.23
CA GLU A 311 -20.57 -14.95 3.91
C GLU A 311 -19.30 -15.60 3.34
N TRP A 312 -18.60 -14.90 2.43
CA TRP A 312 -17.38 -15.43 1.83
C TRP A 312 -16.20 -15.46 2.80
N LEU A 313 -16.12 -14.57 3.79
CA LEU A 313 -15.15 -14.72 4.88
C LEU A 313 -15.31 -16.07 5.60
N ASP A 314 -16.54 -16.54 5.79
CA ASP A 314 -16.81 -17.86 6.34
C ASP A 314 -16.49 -18.99 5.34
N ARG A 315 -17.07 -18.93 4.14
CA ARG A 315 -17.04 -20.03 3.17
C ARG A 315 -15.65 -20.30 2.60
N SER A 316 -14.83 -19.26 2.41
CA SER A 316 -13.45 -19.39 1.96
C SER A 316 -12.48 -19.82 3.07
N GLY A 317 -12.93 -19.77 4.33
CA GLY A 317 -12.11 -20.05 5.49
C GLY A 317 -11.33 -18.84 6.02
N LEU A 318 -11.39 -17.69 5.40
CA LEU A 318 -10.64 -16.49 5.84
C LEU A 318 -10.96 -16.13 7.30
N ALA A 319 -12.22 -16.22 7.73
CA ALA A 319 -12.59 -15.96 9.12
C ALA A 319 -11.95 -16.97 10.10
N ALA A 320 -11.69 -18.20 9.66
CA ALA A 320 -10.99 -19.20 10.44
C ALA A 320 -9.47 -18.90 10.61
N HIS A 321 -8.91 -18.00 9.76
CA HIS A 321 -7.54 -17.52 9.84
C HIS A 321 -7.43 -16.14 10.53
N GLY A 322 -8.55 -15.54 11.00
CA GLY A 322 -8.53 -14.33 11.81
C GLY A 322 -9.06 -13.04 11.16
N TYR A 323 -9.53 -13.09 9.91
CA TYR A 323 -10.22 -11.95 9.30
C TYR A 323 -11.59 -11.75 9.92
N GLN A 324 -11.83 -10.59 10.54
CA GLN A 324 -13.00 -10.35 11.38
C GLN A 324 -13.86 -9.16 10.96
N TYR A 325 -13.32 -8.21 10.19
CA TYR A 325 -14.03 -7.00 9.85
C TYR A 325 -14.63 -7.05 8.45
N VAL A 326 -15.82 -6.50 8.30
CA VAL A 326 -16.48 -6.19 7.02
C VAL A 326 -16.69 -4.69 7.00
N VAL A 327 -15.87 -3.97 6.23
CA VAL A 327 -15.87 -2.50 6.18
C VAL A 327 -16.52 -2.04 4.88
N ILE A 328 -17.60 -1.30 5.02
CA ILE A 328 -18.25 -0.57 3.92
C ILE A 328 -17.55 0.78 3.81
N ASP A 329 -16.90 1.03 2.70
CA ASP A 329 -16.24 2.29 2.39
C ASP A 329 -17.27 3.37 1.96
N ASP A 330 -16.86 4.40 1.25
CA ASP A 330 -17.71 5.52 0.83
C ASP A 330 -18.96 5.07 0.03
N ALA A 331 -19.92 5.98 -0.11
CA ALA A 331 -21.15 5.84 -0.91
C ALA A 331 -22.30 5.03 -0.28
N TRP A 332 -22.33 4.87 1.06
CA TRP A 332 -23.49 4.32 1.78
C TRP A 332 -24.47 5.39 2.27
N MET A 333 -24.03 6.64 2.39
CA MET A 333 -24.75 7.75 3.01
C MET A 333 -25.94 8.18 2.16
N GLY A 334 -27.05 8.47 2.83
CA GLY A 334 -28.22 9.17 2.30
C GLY A 334 -28.24 10.63 2.73
N GLN A 335 -29.43 11.21 2.80
CA GLN A 335 -29.59 12.62 3.20
C GLN A 335 -29.76 12.73 4.70
N ARG A 336 -29.45 13.91 5.25
CA ARG A 336 -29.81 14.27 6.62
C ARG A 336 -31.26 14.74 6.69
N ASP A 337 -31.95 14.36 7.77
CA ASP A 337 -33.30 14.85 8.06
C ASP A 337 -33.26 16.31 8.60
N ALA A 338 -34.42 16.87 8.89
CA ALA A 338 -34.56 18.23 9.42
C ALA A 338 -33.89 18.41 10.81
N ASN A 339 -33.60 17.34 11.53
CA ASN A 339 -32.91 17.33 12.81
C ASN A 339 -31.40 17.05 12.67
N GLY A 340 -30.92 16.90 11.43
CA GLY A 340 -29.53 16.61 11.13
C GLY A 340 -29.15 15.12 11.22
N ASN A 341 -30.09 14.21 11.45
CA ASN A 341 -29.80 12.77 11.51
C ASN A 341 -29.43 12.24 10.13
N LEU A 342 -28.27 11.58 10.04
CA LEU A 342 -27.84 10.93 8.80
C LEU A 342 -28.57 9.60 8.62
N SER A 343 -29.17 9.41 7.46
CA SER A 343 -29.77 8.13 7.04
C SER A 343 -28.87 7.42 6.02
N PRO A 344 -28.91 6.10 5.92
CA PRO A 344 -28.29 5.42 4.79
C PRO A 344 -29.13 5.63 3.51
N ASN A 345 -28.51 5.45 2.33
CA ASN A 345 -29.21 5.53 1.05
C ASN A 345 -29.96 4.22 0.72
N GLU A 346 -30.63 4.21 -0.43
CA GLU A 346 -31.45 3.07 -0.87
C GLU A 346 -30.64 1.77 -1.08
N LYS A 347 -29.30 1.85 -1.27
CA LYS A 347 -28.43 0.68 -1.37
C LYS A 347 -28.23 -0.01 -0.02
N PHE A 348 -28.48 0.69 1.09
CA PHE A 348 -28.31 0.23 2.46
C PHE A 348 -29.55 0.51 3.30
N PRO A 349 -30.68 -0.11 3.00
CA PRO A 349 -32.00 0.27 3.56
C PRO A 349 -32.08 0.11 5.09
N ASP A 350 -31.26 -0.77 5.69
CA ASP A 350 -31.25 -1.02 7.14
C ASP A 350 -29.86 -1.40 7.63
N MET A 351 -29.08 -0.44 8.11
CA MET A 351 -27.73 -0.63 8.63
C MET A 351 -27.71 -1.45 9.92
N ARG A 352 -28.77 -1.36 10.75
CA ARG A 352 -28.86 -2.15 12.00
C ARG A 352 -29.09 -3.64 11.69
N ALA A 353 -29.95 -3.95 10.74
CA ALA A 353 -30.16 -5.33 10.29
C ALA A 353 -28.87 -5.89 9.64
N LEU A 354 -28.17 -5.08 8.86
CA LEU A 354 -26.88 -5.45 8.26
C LEU A 354 -25.84 -5.77 9.33
N ALA A 355 -25.66 -4.87 10.32
CA ALA A 355 -24.74 -5.09 11.45
C ALA A 355 -25.11 -6.38 12.23
N SER A 356 -26.39 -6.58 12.51
CA SER A 356 -26.88 -7.78 13.20
C SER A 356 -26.56 -9.08 12.44
N ALA A 357 -26.69 -9.07 11.11
CA ALA A 357 -26.37 -10.21 10.26
C ALA A 357 -24.86 -10.52 10.21
N VAL A 358 -24.01 -9.47 10.23
CA VAL A 358 -22.55 -9.60 10.32
C VAL A 358 -22.14 -10.13 11.71
N HIS A 359 -22.72 -9.58 12.79
CA HIS A 359 -22.46 -10.01 14.18
C HIS A 359 -22.93 -11.45 14.45
N ALA A 360 -24.01 -11.90 13.81
CA ALA A 360 -24.49 -13.27 13.94
C ALA A 360 -23.43 -14.30 13.49
N ARG A 361 -22.51 -13.90 12.59
CA ARG A 361 -21.37 -14.70 12.13
C ARG A 361 -20.12 -14.57 13.02
N GLY A 362 -20.19 -13.76 14.08
CA GLY A 362 -19.03 -13.40 14.93
C GLY A 362 -18.08 -12.43 14.27
N LEU A 363 -18.50 -11.76 13.18
CA LEU A 363 -17.76 -10.74 12.46
C LEU A 363 -18.16 -9.33 12.94
N LYS A 364 -17.40 -8.32 12.58
CA LYS A 364 -17.58 -6.92 12.99
C LYS A 364 -17.87 -6.05 11.77
N LEU A 365 -18.80 -5.10 11.91
CA LEU A 365 -19.15 -4.16 10.85
C LEU A 365 -18.34 -2.87 10.99
N GLY A 366 -17.72 -2.43 9.89
CA GLY A 366 -17.13 -1.10 9.76
C GLY A 366 -17.85 -0.25 8.73
N ILE A 367 -17.72 1.07 8.88
CA ILE A 367 -18.21 2.05 7.93
C ILE A 367 -17.18 3.16 7.70
N TYR A 368 -17.49 4.04 6.79
CA TYR A 368 -16.70 5.20 6.38
C TYR A 368 -17.44 6.51 6.69
N SER A 369 -16.71 7.59 6.96
CA SER A 369 -17.18 8.97 6.94
C SER A 369 -16.00 9.93 6.71
N SER A 370 -16.24 11.24 6.75
CA SER A 370 -15.26 12.30 6.56
C SER A 370 -15.55 13.50 7.47
N PRO A 371 -14.53 14.25 7.92
CA PRO A 371 -14.69 15.45 8.75
C PRO A 371 -15.21 16.67 7.98
N GLY A 372 -15.14 16.66 6.66
CA GLY A 372 -15.68 17.74 5.83
C GLY A 372 -17.21 17.69 5.72
N PRO A 373 -17.82 18.64 5.00
CA PRO A 373 -19.24 18.62 4.72
C PRO A 373 -19.65 17.48 3.78
N ARG A 374 -18.69 16.95 2.99
CA ARG A 374 -18.90 15.90 1.99
C ARG A 374 -17.80 14.84 2.06
N THR A 375 -18.16 13.62 1.67
CA THR A 375 -17.18 12.54 1.46
C THR A 375 -16.42 12.73 0.14
N CYS A 376 -15.45 11.85 -0.17
CA CYS A 376 -14.72 11.89 -1.44
C CYS A 376 -15.61 11.64 -2.67
N GLU A 377 -16.72 10.93 -2.50
CA GLU A 377 -17.75 10.68 -3.53
C GLU A 377 -18.96 11.63 -3.42
N ASP A 378 -18.79 12.80 -2.78
CA ASP A 378 -19.79 13.88 -2.70
C ASP A 378 -21.04 13.54 -1.85
N PHE A 379 -21.00 12.51 -0.99
CA PHE A 379 -22.09 12.21 -0.06
C PHE A 379 -22.02 13.08 1.21
N PRO A 380 -23.13 13.26 1.96
CA PRO A 380 -23.10 13.96 3.24
C PRO A 380 -22.13 13.30 4.23
N ALA A 381 -21.25 14.11 4.83
CA ALA A 381 -20.25 13.67 5.81
C ALA A 381 -20.52 14.27 7.21
N SER A 382 -19.59 14.10 8.15
CA SER A 382 -19.88 14.32 9.58
C SER A 382 -19.64 15.74 10.09
N TYR A 383 -19.21 16.68 9.24
CA TYR A 383 -18.90 18.05 9.67
C TYR A 383 -20.04 18.70 10.45
N GLN A 384 -19.75 19.16 11.69
CA GLN A 384 -20.70 19.73 12.66
C GLN A 384 -21.80 18.75 13.16
N HIS A 385 -21.69 17.46 12.83
CA HIS A 385 -22.61 16.41 13.26
C HIS A 385 -21.89 15.23 13.95
N GLU A 386 -20.62 15.36 14.30
CA GLU A 386 -19.77 14.26 14.75
C GLU A 386 -20.36 13.52 15.97
N ALA A 387 -20.89 14.26 16.94
CA ALA A 387 -21.51 13.66 18.13
C ALA A 387 -22.81 12.90 17.81
N GLN A 388 -23.61 13.44 16.88
CA GLN A 388 -24.87 12.83 16.45
C GLN A 388 -24.59 11.59 15.60
N ASP A 389 -23.62 11.67 14.69
CA ASP A 389 -23.23 10.57 13.84
C ASP A 389 -22.60 9.43 14.64
N ALA A 390 -21.70 9.74 15.59
CA ALA A 390 -21.12 8.73 16.49
C ALA A 390 -22.20 7.97 17.27
N ALA A 391 -23.23 8.67 17.77
CA ALA A 391 -24.37 8.04 18.45
C ALA A 391 -25.16 7.13 17.49
N THR A 392 -25.40 7.59 16.28
CA THR A 392 -26.09 6.81 15.22
C THR A 392 -25.31 5.57 14.85
N PHE A 393 -23.98 5.68 14.64
CA PHE A 393 -23.11 4.55 14.32
C PHE A 393 -23.09 3.50 15.43
N ALA A 394 -22.98 3.95 16.68
CA ALA A 394 -23.05 3.05 17.84
C ALA A 394 -24.40 2.33 17.94
N ASP A 395 -25.50 3.04 17.69
CA ASP A 395 -26.86 2.49 17.71
C ASP A 395 -27.09 1.48 16.57
N TRP A 396 -26.48 1.67 15.40
CA TRP A 396 -26.51 0.68 14.34
C TRP A 396 -25.65 -0.56 14.63
N GLY A 397 -24.72 -0.47 15.56
CA GLY A 397 -23.83 -1.57 15.91
C GLY A 397 -22.51 -1.56 15.14
N VAL A 398 -22.04 -0.39 14.72
CA VAL A 398 -20.75 -0.23 14.05
C VAL A 398 -19.59 -0.49 15.00
N ASP A 399 -18.56 -1.22 14.54
CA ASP A 399 -17.35 -1.60 15.30
C ASP A 399 -16.08 -0.94 14.80
N PHE A 400 -16.12 -0.28 13.64
CA PHE A 400 -14.95 0.34 12.99
C PHE A 400 -15.40 1.55 12.17
N LEU A 401 -14.69 2.65 12.31
CA LEU A 401 -14.91 3.87 11.52
C LEU A 401 -13.63 4.25 10.77
N LYS A 402 -13.65 4.20 9.42
CA LYS A 402 -12.67 4.86 8.57
C LYS A 402 -13.10 6.31 8.41
N TYR A 403 -12.25 7.26 8.82
CA TYR A 403 -12.55 8.69 8.84
C TYR A 403 -11.54 9.42 7.96
N ASP A 404 -11.99 9.78 6.75
CA ASP A 404 -11.16 10.31 5.70
C ASP A 404 -10.95 11.83 5.83
N TRP A 405 -10.07 12.41 4.99
CA TRP A 405 -9.78 13.85 4.98
C TRP A 405 -10.67 14.64 4.01
N CYS A 406 -11.50 13.98 3.19
CA CYS A 406 -12.23 14.56 2.08
C CYS A 406 -13.04 15.80 2.46
N SER A 407 -12.98 16.81 1.60
CA SER A 407 -13.63 18.13 1.69
C SER A 407 -13.31 18.95 2.97
N TYR A 408 -12.51 18.44 3.90
CA TYR A 408 -12.08 19.22 5.06
C TYR A 408 -11.14 20.37 4.65
N GLU A 409 -10.40 20.23 3.56
CA GLU A 409 -9.56 21.30 3.00
C GLU A 409 -10.37 22.56 2.64
N GLU A 410 -11.66 22.44 2.34
CA GLU A 410 -12.55 23.57 2.05
C GLU A 410 -12.80 24.45 3.28
N ILE A 411 -12.58 23.91 4.48
CA ILE A 411 -12.83 24.57 5.77
C ILE A 411 -11.59 24.68 6.65
N ALA A 412 -10.54 23.91 6.38
CA ALA A 412 -9.26 24.04 7.05
C ALA A 412 -8.65 25.41 6.78
N LYS A 413 -8.16 26.08 7.82
CA LYS A 413 -7.56 27.42 7.69
C LYS A 413 -6.19 27.36 7.02
N ASP A 414 -5.48 26.30 7.29
CA ASP A 414 -4.12 26.02 6.81
C ASP A 414 -3.79 24.54 7.02
N HIS A 415 -2.60 24.13 6.66
CA HIS A 415 -2.07 22.77 6.90
C HIS A 415 -1.19 22.71 8.16
N SER A 416 -1.39 23.57 9.12
CA SER A 416 -0.71 23.50 10.40
C SER A 416 -1.12 22.24 11.17
N LEU A 417 -0.21 21.73 11.99
CA LEU A 417 -0.46 20.51 12.78
C LEU A 417 -1.74 20.58 13.63
N PRO A 418 -2.05 21.70 14.32
CA PRO A 418 -3.31 21.81 15.05
C PRO A 418 -4.56 21.68 14.16
N GLU A 419 -4.53 22.22 12.94
CA GLU A 419 -5.66 22.15 12.01
C GLU A 419 -5.80 20.74 11.41
N LEU A 420 -4.68 20.05 11.15
CA LEU A 420 -4.68 18.64 10.72
C LEU A 420 -5.22 17.67 11.79
N GLN A 421 -4.95 17.94 13.06
CA GLN A 421 -5.40 17.10 14.20
C GLN A 421 -6.86 17.34 14.58
N LYS A 422 -7.31 18.57 14.47
CA LYS A 422 -8.59 19.05 14.99
C LYS A 422 -9.80 18.18 14.64
N PRO A 423 -10.05 17.79 13.38
CA PRO A 423 -11.24 17.03 13.03
C PRO A 423 -11.23 15.62 13.63
N TYR A 424 -10.06 15.01 13.78
CA TYR A 424 -9.91 13.70 14.38
C TYR A 424 -10.13 13.74 15.89
N LEU A 425 -9.65 14.77 16.58
CA LEU A 425 -9.92 14.99 18.00
C LEU A 425 -11.41 15.19 18.26
N VAL A 426 -12.13 15.93 17.42
CA VAL A 426 -13.58 16.14 17.54
C VAL A 426 -14.34 14.83 17.40
N MET A 427 -14.04 14.02 16.40
CA MET A 427 -14.68 12.71 16.21
C MET A 427 -14.27 11.73 17.33
N HIS A 428 -13.01 11.71 17.74
CA HIS A 428 -12.56 10.87 18.86
C HIS A 428 -13.34 11.16 20.14
N ASP A 429 -13.51 12.44 20.49
CA ASP A 429 -14.30 12.85 21.65
C ASP A 429 -15.77 12.43 21.54
N ALA A 430 -16.32 12.41 20.34
CA ALA A 430 -17.67 11.90 20.09
C ALA A 430 -17.75 10.37 20.30
N LEU A 431 -16.77 9.62 19.74
CA LEU A 431 -16.70 8.16 19.88
C LEU A 431 -16.47 7.70 21.33
N LYS A 432 -15.77 8.49 22.15
CA LYS A 432 -15.60 8.18 23.59
C LYS A 432 -16.91 8.25 24.39
N ARG A 433 -17.89 9.03 23.95
CA ARG A 433 -19.16 9.27 24.68
C ARG A 433 -20.23 8.22 24.41
N VAL A 434 -20.03 7.35 23.41
CA VAL A 434 -21.01 6.30 23.08
C VAL A 434 -20.70 5.00 23.82
N ASP A 435 -21.74 4.18 24.05
CA ASP A 435 -21.64 2.92 24.78
C ASP A 435 -21.22 1.73 23.89
N ARG A 436 -20.34 1.99 22.92
CA ARG A 436 -19.81 0.98 22.00
C ARG A 436 -18.34 1.23 21.70
N ASP A 437 -17.56 0.16 21.62
CA ASP A 437 -16.19 0.20 21.15
C ASP A 437 -16.17 0.27 19.63
N ILE A 438 -15.64 1.37 19.09
CA ILE A 438 -15.48 1.61 17.65
C ILE A 438 -14.00 1.85 17.40
N VAL A 439 -13.36 0.96 16.64
CA VAL A 439 -11.97 1.14 16.20
C VAL A 439 -11.91 2.34 15.26
N PHE A 440 -11.04 3.29 15.57
CA PHE A 440 -10.94 4.55 14.84
C PHE A 440 -9.74 4.56 13.90
N SER A 441 -10.00 4.67 12.59
CA SER A 441 -9.02 4.69 11.52
C SER A 441 -8.96 6.07 10.88
N LEU A 442 -7.82 6.74 11.00
CA LEU A 442 -7.55 8.05 10.42
C LEU A 442 -7.06 7.88 8.98
N CYS A 443 -7.87 8.29 8.00
CA CYS A 443 -7.50 8.21 6.60
C CYS A 443 -7.20 9.61 6.05
N GLN A 444 -5.98 10.10 6.31
CA GLN A 444 -5.55 11.46 5.94
C GLN A 444 -4.19 11.47 5.21
N TYR A 445 -3.82 10.35 4.61
CA TYR A 445 -2.75 10.21 3.60
C TYR A 445 -1.31 10.49 4.07
N GLY A 446 -1.05 10.63 5.37
CA GLY A 446 0.28 10.89 5.91
C GLY A 446 0.56 12.35 6.24
N PHE A 447 -0.40 13.26 6.07
CA PHE A 447 -0.23 14.69 6.30
C PHE A 447 0.28 15.00 7.72
N GLY A 448 1.26 15.91 7.80
CA GLY A 448 1.85 16.34 9.05
C GLY A 448 2.50 15.21 9.84
N ASP A 449 3.03 14.17 9.15
CA ASP A 449 3.64 13.00 9.80
C ASP A 449 2.68 12.33 10.80
N VAL A 450 1.47 11.95 10.34
CA VAL A 450 0.38 11.40 11.16
C VAL A 450 0.84 10.33 12.14
N TRP A 451 1.84 9.54 11.80
CA TRP A 451 2.41 8.52 12.69
C TRP A 451 2.97 9.09 13.99
N THR A 452 3.32 10.38 14.02
CA THR A 452 3.83 11.04 15.23
C THR A 452 2.74 11.50 16.18
N TRP A 453 1.51 11.72 15.70
CA TRP A 453 0.40 12.31 16.46
C TRP A 453 -0.92 11.52 16.37
N GLY A 454 -1.07 10.60 15.42
CA GLY A 454 -2.34 9.90 15.21
C GLY A 454 -2.87 9.16 16.43
N ALA A 455 -1.98 8.58 17.24
CA ALA A 455 -2.36 7.96 18.50
C ALA A 455 -2.94 8.97 19.51
N ASP A 456 -2.37 10.17 19.60
CA ASP A 456 -2.82 11.22 20.51
C ASP A 456 -4.17 11.82 20.06
N ALA A 457 -4.46 11.76 18.76
CA ALA A 457 -5.77 12.08 18.18
C ALA A 457 -6.79 10.94 18.31
N GLY A 458 -6.47 9.87 19.04
CA GLY A 458 -7.35 8.74 19.31
C GLY A 458 -7.37 7.66 18.23
N GLY A 459 -6.52 7.75 17.21
CA GLY A 459 -6.41 6.75 16.14
C GLY A 459 -5.88 5.41 16.64
N ASN A 460 -6.59 4.35 16.30
CA ASN A 460 -6.08 2.98 16.45
C ASN A 460 -5.22 2.57 15.25
N LEU A 461 -5.47 3.18 14.10
CA LEU A 461 -4.65 3.08 12.92
C LEU A 461 -4.75 4.38 12.11
N TRP A 462 -3.76 4.62 11.25
CA TRP A 462 -3.72 5.81 10.41
C TRP A 462 -3.02 5.53 9.10
N ARG A 463 -3.64 5.98 8.02
CA ARG A 463 -3.04 5.95 6.68
C ARG A 463 -1.76 6.76 6.67
N SER A 464 -0.67 6.13 6.34
CA SER A 464 0.67 6.72 6.34
C SER A 464 1.14 7.19 4.95
N SER A 465 0.30 7.05 3.93
CA SER A 465 0.56 7.43 2.53
C SER A 465 -0.74 7.60 1.75
N GLY A 466 -0.66 8.11 0.53
CA GLY A 466 -1.76 8.10 -0.44
C GLY A 466 -2.26 6.69 -0.76
N ASP A 467 -3.36 6.61 -1.55
CA ASP A 467 -4.00 5.33 -1.86
C ASP A 467 -3.12 4.38 -2.66
N LEU A 468 -3.20 3.11 -2.29
CA LEU A 468 -2.55 2.02 -3.00
C LEU A 468 -3.37 1.56 -4.20
N LEU A 469 -2.70 1.45 -5.35
CA LEU A 469 -3.23 0.81 -6.54
C LEU A 469 -2.42 -0.46 -6.86
N ASP A 470 -3.04 -1.37 -7.59
CA ASP A 470 -2.42 -2.62 -8.03
C ASP A 470 -1.42 -2.42 -9.19
N GLN A 471 -0.41 -1.57 -8.94
CA GLN A 471 0.70 -1.26 -9.85
C GLN A 471 2.00 -1.32 -9.07
N TRP A 472 3.05 -1.89 -9.68
CA TRP A 472 4.34 -2.08 -9.01
C TRP A 472 4.91 -0.78 -8.46
N ALA A 473 5.04 0.27 -9.29
CA ALA A 473 5.62 1.54 -8.87
C ALA A 473 4.88 2.16 -7.67
N ASN A 474 3.53 2.02 -7.63
CA ASN A 474 2.74 2.52 -6.51
C ASN A 474 2.93 1.64 -5.26
N LEU A 475 2.93 0.31 -5.41
CA LEU A 475 3.24 -0.61 -4.31
C LEU A 475 4.63 -0.38 -3.72
N GLU A 476 5.62 -0.20 -4.60
CA GLU A 476 7.01 0.10 -4.22
C GLU A 476 7.10 1.38 -3.42
N SER A 477 6.51 2.47 -3.92
CA SER A 477 6.50 3.76 -3.27
C SER A 477 5.82 3.70 -1.90
N VAL A 478 4.58 3.23 -1.83
CA VAL A 478 3.79 3.17 -0.58
C VAL A 478 4.45 2.24 0.45
N GLY A 479 4.84 1.04 0.04
CA GLY A 479 5.31 -0.01 0.94
C GLY A 479 6.69 0.26 1.53
N PHE A 480 7.67 0.59 0.69
CA PHE A 480 9.06 0.76 1.15
C PHE A 480 9.34 2.12 1.80
N ARG A 481 8.47 3.12 1.58
CA ARG A 481 8.53 4.42 2.26
C ARG A 481 8.24 4.33 3.77
N GLN A 482 7.72 3.21 4.26
CA GLN A 482 7.45 3.02 5.68
C GLN A 482 8.70 2.90 6.57
N SER A 483 9.87 2.70 5.97
CA SER A 483 11.15 2.67 6.72
C SER A 483 11.35 3.95 7.53
N GLY A 484 11.62 3.80 8.82
CA GLY A 484 11.77 4.90 9.78
C GLY A 484 10.49 5.27 10.55
N ARG A 485 9.34 4.65 10.18
CA ARG A 485 8.05 4.88 10.86
C ARG A 485 7.69 3.78 11.87
N GLU A 486 8.46 2.70 11.94
CA GLU A 486 8.21 1.51 12.78
C GLU A 486 8.11 1.82 14.27
N ARG A 487 8.83 2.83 14.77
CA ARG A 487 8.87 3.20 16.19
C ARG A 487 7.54 3.71 16.75
N TRP A 488 6.61 4.14 15.88
CA TRP A 488 5.28 4.60 16.30
C TRP A 488 4.24 3.48 16.30
N THR A 489 4.57 2.32 15.70
CA THR A 489 3.72 1.14 15.73
C THR A 489 3.82 0.43 17.07
N ARG A 490 2.67 0.21 17.71
CA ARG A 490 2.54 -0.50 19.00
C ARG A 490 1.13 -1.08 19.17
N PRO A 491 0.92 -2.03 20.09
CA PRO A 491 -0.41 -2.58 20.34
C PRO A 491 -1.46 -1.51 20.59
N GLY A 492 -2.50 -1.48 19.75
CA GLY A 492 -3.58 -0.48 19.75
C GLY A 492 -3.38 0.68 18.79
N HIS A 493 -2.20 0.79 18.15
CA HIS A 493 -1.81 1.92 17.30
C HIS A 493 -0.92 1.44 16.14
N TRP A 494 -1.42 1.53 14.90
CA TRP A 494 -0.81 0.91 13.72
C TRP A 494 -0.65 1.89 12.57
N ASN A 495 0.52 1.87 11.92
CA ASN A 495 0.68 2.47 10.61
C ASN A 495 -0.13 1.64 9.60
N ASP A 496 -1.00 2.30 8.85
CA ASP A 496 -1.82 1.69 7.82
C ASP A 496 -1.25 2.03 6.43
N THR A 497 -0.79 1.02 5.73
CA THR A 497 -0.22 1.12 4.38
C THR A 497 -1.27 0.85 3.29
N ASP A 498 -2.55 0.92 3.65
CA ASP A 498 -3.70 0.67 2.78
C ASP A 498 -4.02 -0.82 2.53
N MET A 499 -5.10 -1.07 1.80
CA MET A 499 -5.68 -2.38 1.57
C MET A 499 -4.78 -3.32 0.77
N LEU A 500 -5.00 -4.63 0.93
CA LEU A 500 -4.38 -5.66 0.10
C LEU A 500 -5.03 -5.67 -1.29
N VAL A 501 -4.28 -5.24 -2.31
CA VAL A 501 -4.73 -5.16 -3.72
C VAL A 501 -4.40 -6.44 -4.49
N VAL A 502 -4.80 -7.58 -3.95
CA VAL A 502 -4.61 -8.93 -4.51
C VAL A 502 -5.94 -9.51 -5.02
N GLY A 503 -5.90 -10.54 -5.85
CA GLY A 503 -7.09 -11.21 -6.36
C GLY A 503 -7.88 -10.39 -7.40
N THR A 504 -9.21 -10.32 -7.26
CA THR A 504 -10.10 -9.65 -8.22
C THR A 504 -10.55 -8.29 -7.70
N LEU A 505 -10.22 -7.23 -8.43
CA LEU A 505 -10.44 -5.82 -8.10
C LEU A 505 -11.27 -5.13 -9.19
N GLY A 506 -11.66 -3.86 -8.99
CA GLY A 506 -12.38 -3.15 -10.04
C GLY A 506 -12.61 -1.67 -9.80
N TRP A 507 -12.69 -1.20 -8.54
CA TRP A 507 -13.13 0.16 -8.18
C TRP A 507 -14.46 0.54 -8.82
N GLY A 508 -15.39 -0.44 -8.91
CA GLY A 508 -16.69 -0.22 -9.52
C GLY A 508 -17.31 -1.49 -10.09
N PRO A 509 -18.23 -1.38 -11.07
CA PRO A 509 -18.99 -2.52 -11.57
C PRO A 509 -18.16 -3.51 -12.41
N SER A 510 -17.04 -3.07 -12.99
CA SER A 510 -16.21 -3.90 -13.89
C SER A 510 -15.02 -4.48 -13.15
N LEU A 511 -15.16 -5.74 -12.71
CA LEU A 511 -14.09 -6.45 -12.01
C LEU A 511 -13.07 -7.06 -12.98
N ARG A 512 -11.81 -7.08 -12.55
CA ARG A 512 -10.68 -7.69 -13.25
C ARG A 512 -9.68 -8.30 -12.25
N PRO A 513 -8.83 -9.24 -12.66
CA PRO A 513 -7.71 -9.65 -11.83
C PRO A 513 -6.79 -8.47 -11.49
N THR A 514 -6.11 -8.55 -10.36
CA THR A 514 -5.02 -7.61 -10.02
C THR A 514 -3.97 -7.56 -11.14
N ARG A 515 -3.35 -6.41 -11.34
CA ARG A 515 -2.22 -6.24 -12.27
C ARG A 515 -0.88 -6.66 -11.65
N LEU A 516 -0.84 -6.85 -10.33
CA LEU A 516 0.35 -7.33 -9.65
C LEU A 516 0.66 -8.78 -10.06
N THR A 517 1.92 -9.03 -10.39
CA THR A 517 2.41 -10.39 -10.66
C THR A 517 2.35 -11.25 -9.39
N PRO A 518 2.44 -12.58 -9.50
CA PRO A 518 2.48 -13.46 -8.32
C PRO A 518 3.58 -13.10 -7.32
N ASN A 519 4.78 -12.73 -7.78
CA ASN A 519 5.88 -12.32 -6.90
C ASN A 519 5.57 -11.00 -6.19
N GLU A 520 4.97 -10.04 -6.89
CA GLU A 520 4.56 -8.74 -6.32
C GLU A 520 3.44 -8.90 -5.29
N GLN A 521 2.49 -9.82 -5.51
CA GLN A 521 1.45 -10.14 -4.51
C GLN A 521 2.04 -10.78 -3.24
N MET A 522 3.02 -11.69 -3.39
CA MET A 522 3.75 -12.27 -2.25
C MET A 522 4.54 -11.18 -1.50
N LEU A 523 5.27 -10.35 -2.23
CA LEU A 523 6.02 -9.23 -1.65
C LEU A 523 5.09 -8.28 -0.89
N HIS A 524 3.94 -7.94 -1.47
CA HIS A 524 2.93 -7.08 -0.87
C HIS A 524 2.50 -7.60 0.51
N LEU A 525 2.03 -8.85 0.59
CA LEU A 525 1.59 -9.42 1.87
C LEU A 525 2.74 -9.59 2.88
N ALA A 526 3.95 -9.98 2.43
CA ALA A 526 5.11 -10.09 3.31
C ALA A 526 5.50 -8.75 3.93
N LEU A 527 5.53 -7.68 3.12
CA LEU A 527 5.92 -6.36 3.56
C LEU A 527 4.90 -5.77 4.55
N TRP A 528 3.59 -5.91 4.28
CA TRP A 528 2.52 -5.51 5.19
C TRP A 528 2.61 -6.28 6.52
N SER A 529 2.79 -7.60 6.46
CA SER A 529 2.93 -8.44 7.67
C SER A 529 4.17 -8.08 8.49
N LEU A 530 5.29 -7.76 7.84
CA LEU A 530 6.50 -7.28 8.52
C LEU A 530 6.27 -5.92 9.19
N GLN A 531 5.53 -5.04 8.55
CA GLN A 531 5.20 -3.70 9.06
C GLN A 531 4.14 -3.72 10.17
N ALA A 532 3.54 -4.88 10.48
CA ALA A 532 2.38 -4.99 11.37
C ALA A 532 1.26 -4.04 10.92
N ALA A 533 1.00 -3.98 9.62
CA ALA A 533 -0.02 -3.14 9.03
C ALA A 533 -1.38 -3.83 9.07
N PRO A 534 -2.50 -3.10 9.17
CA PRO A 534 -3.82 -3.71 9.01
C PRO A 534 -3.95 -4.47 7.69
N LEU A 535 -4.55 -5.67 7.74
CA LEU A 535 -4.72 -6.53 6.56
C LEU A 535 -6.18 -6.51 6.10
N PHE A 536 -6.58 -5.45 5.40
CA PHE A 536 -7.89 -5.35 4.77
C PHE A 536 -7.83 -5.79 3.32
N ILE A 537 -8.59 -6.83 2.96
CA ILE A 537 -8.65 -7.37 1.60
C ILE A 537 -9.55 -6.47 0.76
N GLY A 538 -8.98 -5.86 -0.31
CA GLY A 538 -9.71 -4.99 -1.24
C GLY A 538 -10.31 -5.72 -2.45
N ALA A 539 -10.56 -7.03 -2.37
CA ALA A 539 -10.99 -7.86 -3.49
C ALA A 539 -12.44 -8.36 -3.37
N ASP A 540 -13.00 -8.81 -4.50
CA ASP A 540 -14.23 -9.61 -4.50
C ASP A 540 -13.96 -11.02 -3.96
N LEU A 541 -14.35 -11.26 -2.72
CA LEU A 541 -14.12 -12.54 -2.04
C LEU A 541 -14.85 -13.73 -2.68
N SER A 542 -15.84 -13.49 -3.52
CA SER A 542 -16.54 -14.55 -4.26
C SER A 542 -15.71 -15.11 -5.44
N LYS A 543 -14.60 -14.43 -5.78
CA LYS A 543 -13.74 -14.74 -6.93
C LYS A 543 -12.28 -14.98 -6.54
N LEU A 544 -12.05 -15.49 -5.35
CA LEU A 544 -10.69 -15.85 -4.90
C LEU A 544 -10.14 -17.01 -5.73
N ASP A 545 -9.05 -16.76 -6.42
CA ASP A 545 -8.27 -17.80 -7.10
C ASP A 545 -7.39 -18.57 -6.10
N PRO A 546 -6.85 -19.76 -6.48
CA PRO A 546 -6.05 -20.58 -5.59
C PRO A 546 -4.78 -19.89 -5.04
N LEU A 547 -4.13 -19.03 -5.83
CA LEU A 547 -2.95 -18.27 -5.38
C LEU A 547 -3.36 -17.27 -4.30
N THR A 548 -4.36 -16.45 -4.58
CA THR A 548 -4.87 -15.45 -3.64
C THR A 548 -5.32 -16.09 -2.33
N LEU A 549 -6.05 -17.21 -2.40
CA LEU A 549 -6.50 -17.92 -1.21
C LEU A 549 -5.31 -18.48 -0.41
N ALA A 550 -4.31 -19.08 -1.08
CA ALA A 550 -3.13 -19.60 -0.42
C ALA A 550 -2.28 -18.50 0.25
N LEU A 551 -2.19 -17.32 -0.35
CA LEU A 551 -1.55 -16.15 0.25
C LEU A 551 -2.29 -15.71 1.53
N LEU A 552 -3.59 -15.47 1.43
CA LEU A 552 -4.43 -14.91 2.50
C LEU A 552 -4.70 -15.88 3.66
N THR A 553 -4.43 -17.18 3.48
CA THR A 553 -4.59 -18.23 4.51
C THR A 553 -3.27 -18.82 4.97
N ASN A 554 -2.14 -18.19 4.69
CA ASN A 554 -0.84 -18.63 5.15
C ASN A 554 -0.59 -18.20 6.60
N ASP A 555 -0.90 -19.08 7.55
CA ASP A 555 -0.76 -18.78 8.98
C ASP A 555 0.65 -18.43 9.42
N ASP A 556 1.70 -18.98 8.78
CA ASP A 556 3.08 -18.64 9.11
C ASP A 556 3.38 -17.16 8.84
N VAL A 557 2.76 -16.59 7.79
CA VAL A 557 2.85 -15.18 7.43
C VAL A 557 1.92 -14.33 8.30
N LEU A 558 0.67 -14.77 8.49
CA LEU A 558 -0.30 -14.08 9.33
C LEU A 558 0.11 -14.02 10.81
N ASP A 559 0.78 -15.06 11.32
CA ASP A 559 1.32 -15.08 12.70
C ASP A 559 2.45 -14.04 12.90
N VAL A 560 3.16 -13.65 11.83
CA VAL A 560 4.10 -12.52 11.89
C VAL A 560 3.35 -11.21 12.07
N ASP A 561 2.31 -10.97 11.27
CA ASP A 561 1.48 -9.77 11.37
C ASP A 561 0.82 -9.66 12.75
N GLN A 562 0.19 -10.74 13.20
CA GLN A 562 -0.60 -10.81 14.44
C GLN A 562 0.24 -11.07 15.69
N ASP A 563 1.58 -10.95 15.61
CA ASP A 563 2.46 -11.18 16.75
C ASP A 563 2.16 -10.22 17.91
N PRO A 564 1.92 -10.73 19.14
CA PRO A 564 1.46 -9.92 20.28
C PRO A 564 2.51 -8.93 20.82
N LEU A 565 3.77 -9.01 20.36
CA LEU A 565 4.78 -7.99 20.68
C LEU A 565 4.44 -6.65 20.03
N GLY A 566 3.74 -6.67 18.88
CA GLY A 566 3.26 -5.47 18.19
C GLY A 566 4.36 -4.54 17.69
N LYS A 567 5.54 -5.08 17.35
CA LYS A 567 6.66 -4.32 16.79
C LYS A 567 6.63 -4.45 15.27
N ALA A 568 6.69 -3.35 14.53
CA ALA A 568 6.87 -3.37 13.07
C ALA A 568 8.33 -3.65 12.69
N ALA A 569 8.58 -4.16 11.50
CA ALA A 569 9.95 -4.33 10.99
C ALA A 569 10.58 -2.99 10.63
N HIS A 570 11.90 -2.91 10.81
CA HIS A 570 12.71 -1.84 10.25
C HIS A 570 13.64 -2.40 9.18
N ARG A 571 14.10 -1.52 8.28
CA ARG A 571 15.06 -1.87 7.25
C ARG A 571 16.47 -1.94 7.86
N VAL A 572 16.98 -3.17 8.01
CA VAL A 572 18.30 -3.43 8.62
C VAL A 572 19.45 -3.30 7.63
N TRP A 573 19.16 -3.38 6.32
CA TRP A 573 20.17 -3.25 5.26
C TRP A 573 19.53 -2.87 3.93
N SER A 574 20.27 -2.11 3.10
CA SER A 574 19.89 -1.82 1.72
C SER A 574 21.11 -1.61 0.84
N GLN A 575 21.04 -2.03 -0.42
CA GLN A 575 22.02 -1.79 -1.46
C GLN A 575 21.33 -1.74 -2.83
N GLY A 576 21.34 -0.59 -3.49
CA GLY A 576 20.59 -0.39 -4.73
C GLY A 576 19.09 -0.68 -4.53
N ARG A 577 18.57 -1.63 -5.30
CA ARG A 577 17.18 -2.09 -5.20
C ARG A 577 16.97 -3.32 -4.29
N LEU A 578 17.99 -3.72 -3.50
CA LEU A 578 17.91 -4.85 -2.59
C LEU A 578 17.78 -4.36 -1.14
N GLU A 579 16.87 -4.96 -0.38
CA GLU A 579 16.62 -4.58 1.01
C GLU A 579 16.43 -5.80 1.93
N ILE A 580 16.82 -5.66 3.20
CA ILE A 580 16.50 -6.62 4.27
C ILE A 580 15.72 -5.87 5.33
N TRP A 581 14.54 -6.39 5.64
CA TRP A 581 13.68 -5.92 6.71
C TRP A 581 13.53 -6.99 7.77
N ALA A 582 13.56 -6.60 9.04
CA ALA A 582 13.46 -7.55 10.14
C ALA A 582 12.69 -6.99 11.33
N ARG A 583 11.97 -7.87 12.04
CA ARG A 583 11.30 -7.57 13.31
C ARG A 583 11.48 -8.69 14.32
N PRO A 584 11.55 -8.36 15.62
CA PRO A 584 11.50 -9.37 16.69
C PRO A 584 10.07 -9.91 16.83
N LEU A 585 9.95 -11.14 17.29
CA LEU A 585 8.68 -11.81 17.60
C LEU A 585 8.61 -12.15 19.08
N ALA A 586 7.38 -12.23 19.63
CA ALA A 586 7.12 -12.50 21.04
C ALA A 586 7.68 -13.84 21.54
N ASP A 587 7.88 -14.81 20.65
CA ASP A 587 8.48 -16.10 20.96
C ASP A 587 10.03 -16.09 20.95
N GLY A 588 10.64 -14.90 20.85
CA GLY A 588 12.10 -14.74 20.83
C GLY A 588 12.77 -15.04 19.49
N THR A 589 12.01 -15.41 18.46
CA THR A 589 12.50 -15.51 17.08
C THR A 589 12.51 -14.14 16.39
N ALA A 590 12.96 -14.07 15.14
CA ALA A 590 12.86 -12.88 14.29
C ALA A 590 12.21 -13.27 12.95
N ALA A 591 11.35 -12.41 12.43
CA ALA A 591 10.87 -12.48 11.06
C ALA A 591 11.76 -11.59 10.18
N VAL A 592 12.17 -12.11 9.02
CA VAL A 592 13.10 -11.44 8.10
C VAL A 592 12.60 -11.56 6.66
N GLY A 593 12.46 -10.42 5.99
CA GLY A 593 12.18 -10.35 4.55
C GLY A 593 13.42 -9.93 3.77
N LEU A 594 13.79 -10.71 2.78
CA LEU A 594 14.82 -10.40 1.79
C LEU A 594 14.10 -9.92 0.53
N PHE A 595 14.16 -8.63 0.24
CA PHE A 595 13.39 -7.99 -0.83
C PHE A 595 14.26 -7.62 -2.02
N ASN A 596 13.82 -7.97 -3.20
CA ASN A 596 14.43 -7.56 -4.46
C ASN A 596 13.43 -6.69 -5.24
N ARG A 597 13.70 -5.39 -5.31
CA ARG A 597 12.94 -4.40 -6.07
C ARG A 597 13.45 -4.23 -7.51
N GLY A 598 14.55 -4.95 -7.85
CA GLY A 598 15.20 -4.91 -9.15
C GLY A 598 14.50 -5.78 -10.19
N LEU A 599 14.95 -5.65 -11.44
CA LEU A 599 14.33 -6.25 -12.63
C LEU A 599 14.82 -7.67 -12.95
N ALA A 600 15.83 -8.17 -12.24
CA ALA A 600 16.39 -9.51 -12.40
C ALA A 600 16.48 -10.24 -11.04
N PRO A 601 16.45 -11.58 -11.01
CA PRO A 601 16.74 -12.32 -9.79
C PRO A 601 18.11 -11.96 -9.22
N ASN A 602 18.21 -11.83 -7.90
CA ASN A 602 19.46 -11.46 -7.22
C ASN A 602 19.65 -12.24 -5.92
N ASN A 603 20.91 -12.51 -5.54
CA ASN A 603 21.24 -13.15 -4.28
C ASN A 603 21.31 -12.12 -3.16
N ILE A 604 20.57 -12.37 -2.09
CA ILE A 604 20.60 -11.54 -0.88
C ILE A 604 21.06 -12.41 0.28
N THR A 605 22.05 -11.90 1.03
CA THR A 605 22.56 -12.57 2.22
C THR A 605 22.19 -11.75 3.45
N VAL A 606 21.56 -12.36 4.46
CA VAL A 606 21.36 -11.79 5.78
C VAL A 606 22.38 -12.39 6.77
N PRO A 607 23.41 -11.62 7.18
CA PRO A 607 24.27 -12.00 8.28
C PRO A 607 23.51 -11.93 9.60
N TRP A 608 23.70 -12.89 10.50
CA TRP A 608 22.93 -12.96 11.74
C TRP A 608 23.15 -11.79 12.70
N ASN A 609 24.29 -11.14 12.63
CA ASN A 609 24.57 -9.96 13.45
C ASN A 609 23.64 -8.78 13.14
N LEU A 610 23.10 -8.65 11.92
CA LEU A 610 22.11 -7.61 11.58
C LEU A 610 20.81 -7.74 12.37
N ILE A 611 20.51 -8.94 12.87
CA ILE A 611 19.31 -9.23 13.65
C ILE A 611 19.64 -9.70 15.08
N GLY A 612 20.82 -9.28 15.61
CA GLY A 612 21.27 -9.55 16.98
C GLY A 612 21.47 -11.03 17.29
N ARG A 613 21.87 -11.84 16.29
CA ARG A 613 22.10 -13.28 16.45
C ARG A 613 23.52 -13.66 16.02
N THR A 614 23.96 -14.84 16.45
CA THR A 614 25.27 -15.40 16.11
C THR A 614 25.19 -16.92 15.99
N GLY A 615 26.19 -17.52 15.36
CA GLY A 615 26.33 -18.98 15.27
C GLY A 615 25.24 -19.63 14.41
N VAL A 616 24.81 -20.84 14.81
CA VAL A 616 23.85 -21.63 14.05
C VAL A 616 22.44 -21.29 14.46
N GLN A 617 21.62 -20.87 13.48
CA GLN A 617 20.20 -20.55 13.66
C GLN A 617 19.31 -21.53 12.89
N LYS A 618 18.16 -21.89 13.45
CA LYS A 618 17.08 -22.53 12.68
C LYS A 618 16.46 -21.52 11.74
N VAL A 619 16.14 -21.94 10.53
CA VAL A 619 15.49 -21.11 9.50
C VAL A 619 14.25 -21.83 9.00
N ARG A 620 13.13 -21.12 8.98
CA ARG A 620 11.86 -21.59 8.44
C ARG A 620 11.45 -20.68 7.29
N ASP A 621 11.16 -21.27 6.13
CA ASP A 621 10.53 -20.57 4.99
C ASP A 621 9.03 -20.44 5.29
N LEU A 622 8.55 -19.18 5.38
CA LEU A 622 7.16 -18.89 5.74
C LEU A 622 6.20 -19.12 4.58
N TRP A 623 6.65 -18.90 3.33
CA TRP A 623 5.83 -19.16 2.16
C TRP A 623 5.59 -20.63 1.93
N GLN A 624 6.63 -21.43 2.08
CA GLN A 624 6.55 -22.89 1.93
C GLN A 624 6.13 -23.61 3.22
N ARG A 625 5.98 -22.90 4.35
CA ARG A 625 5.58 -23.41 5.66
C ARG A 625 6.46 -24.59 6.12
N ARG A 626 7.76 -24.54 5.81
CA ARG A 626 8.72 -25.61 6.10
C ARG A 626 10.04 -25.11 6.65
N ASP A 627 10.68 -25.94 7.47
CA ASP A 627 12.04 -25.69 7.91
C ASP A 627 13.02 -25.96 6.76
N VAL A 628 13.90 -24.99 6.48
CA VAL A 628 14.94 -25.11 5.44
C VAL A 628 16.29 -25.56 6.00
N GLY A 629 16.33 -25.86 7.29
CA GLY A 629 17.49 -26.35 8.02
C GLY A 629 18.23 -25.27 8.81
N PRO A 630 19.28 -25.64 9.54
CA PRO A 630 20.11 -24.71 10.27
C PRO A 630 21.09 -24.00 9.31
N ALA A 631 21.30 -22.71 9.55
CA ALA A 631 22.29 -21.91 8.84
C ALA A 631 23.27 -21.27 9.82
N ARG A 632 24.57 -21.30 9.51
CA ARG A 632 25.64 -20.75 10.36
C ARG A 632 25.99 -19.33 9.92
N ASP A 633 25.93 -18.41 10.87
CA ASP A 633 26.37 -17.01 10.79
C ASP A 633 25.64 -16.15 9.74
N SER A 634 24.96 -16.75 8.74
CA SER A 634 24.18 -16.06 7.72
C SER A 634 23.22 -17.01 7.00
N PHE A 635 22.29 -16.42 6.23
CA PHE A 635 21.45 -17.14 5.27
C PHE A 635 21.46 -16.39 3.93
N THR A 636 21.61 -17.12 2.82
CA THR A 636 21.59 -16.57 1.46
C THR A 636 20.47 -17.20 0.66
N ALA A 637 19.74 -16.39 -0.09
CA ALA A 637 18.73 -16.86 -1.01
C ALA A 637 18.74 -16.06 -2.32
N THR A 638 18.38 -16.72 -3.42
CA THR A 638 18.07 -16.04 -4.69
C THR A 638 16.65 -15.51 -4.59
N VAL A 639 16.49 -14.19 -4.67
CA VAL A 639 15.20 -13.50 -4.62
C VAL A 639 14.80 -13.12 -6.03
N PRO A 640 13.62 -13.54 -6.53
CA PRO A 640 13.19 -13.23 -7.88
C PRO A 640 12.97 -11.72 -8.08
N ARG A 641 12.82 -11.30 -9.34
CA ARG A 641 12.38 -9.94 -9.71
C ARG A 641 11.13 -9.57 -8.91
N HIS A 642 11.08 -8.34 -8.37
CA HIS A 642 9.96 -7.79 -7.57
C HIS A 642 9.44 -8.79 -6.52
N GLY A 643 10.34 -9.55 -5.92
CA GLY A 643 9.99 -10.68 -5.06
C GLY A 643 10.56 -10.55 -3.65
N VAL A 644 10.20 -11.54 -2.85
CA VAL A 644 10.62 -11.66 -1.45
C VAL A 644 10.90 -13.10 -1.09
N VAL A 645 11.98 -13.32 -0.32
CA VAL A 645 12.15 -14.53 0.49
C VAL A 645 11.84 -14.15 1.93
N PHE A 646 10.83 -14.79 2.52
CA PHE A 646 10.31 -14.46 3.83
C PHE A 646 10.56 -15.61 4.81
N ILE A 647 11.38 -15.37 5.82
CA ILE A 647 11.85 -16.40 6.74
C ILE A 647 11.63 -16.02 8.21
N LYS A 648 11.50 -17.05 9.04
CA LYS A 648 11.56 -16.95 10.50
C LYS A 648 12.87 -17.56 10.98
N VAL A 649 13.60 -16.84 11.86
CA VAL A 649 14.95 -17.19 12.29
C VAL A 649 14.99 -17.37 13.80
N GLY A 650 15.58 -18.47 14.25
CA GLY A 650 15.77 -18.80 15.66
C GLY A 650 14.92 -19.97 16.15
N THR A 651 15.07 -20.33 17.40
CA THR A 651 14.28 -21.37 18.07
C THR A 651 13.24 -20.69 18.98
N PRO A 652 11.94 -20.98 18.83
CA PRO A 652 10.91 -20.43 19.69
C PRO A 652 11.19 -20.73 21.16
N ASN A 653 11.09 -19.72 22.01
CA ASN A 653 11.21 -19.84 23.47
C ASN A 653 10.03 -19.11 24.11
N LYS A 654 9.09 -19.83 24.70
CA LYS A 654 7.89 -19.29 25.34
C LYS A 654 8.18 -18.34 26.52
N ASN A 655 9.40 -18.40 27.07
CA ASN A 655 9.85 -17.57 28.18
C ASN A 655 10.78 -16.42 27.73
N ALA A 656 11.01 -16.27 26.43
CA ALA A 656 11.81 -15.17 25.92
C ALA A 656 11.03 -13.87 26.10
N GLN A 657 11.54 -12.99 26.95
CA GLN A 657 11.36 -11.55 26.70
C GLN A 657 12.26 -11.27 25.51
N GLY A 658 11.66 -10.94 24.36
CA GLY A 658 12.41 -10.80 23.11
C GLY A 658 13.68 -9.98 23.32
N ASN A 659 14.81 -10.46 22.83
CA ASN A 659 16.04 -9.66 22.81
C ASN A 659 15.81 -8.51 21.81
N LEU A 660 15.51 -7.33 22.32
CA LEU A 660 15.18 -6.13 21.55
C LEU A 660 16.40 -5.24 21.28
N SER A 661 17.59 -5.57 21.86
CA SER A 661 18.77 -4.72 21.79
C SER A 661 19.30 -4.43 20.39
N TRP A 662 18.95 -5.23 19.39
CA TRP A 662 19.28 -5.01 18.00
C TRP A 662 18.20 -4.20 17.24
N TYR A 663 17.03 -4.08 17.84
CA TYR A 663 15.87 -3.40 17.27
C TYR A 663 15.75 -1.95 17.78
N GLU A 664 16.08 -1.69 19.05
CA GLU A 664 16.08 -0.36 19.68
C GLU A 664 17.36 0.41 19.34
#